data_d99d84b4840cc9958169655ba7e798a8
#
_entry.id   d99d84b4840cc9958169655ba7e798a8
#
_cell.length_a   1.000
_cell.length_b   1.000
_cell.length_c   1.000
_cell.angle_alpha   90.00
_cell.angle_beta   90.00
_cell.angle_gamma   90.00
#
_symmetry.space_group_name_H-M   'P 1'
#
loop_
_entity.id
_entity.type
_entity.pdbx_description
1 polymer ?
#
loop_
_entity_poly.entity_id
_entity_poly.type
_entity_poly.pdbx_seq_one_letter_code
_entity_poly.pdbx_strand_id
1 'polypeptide(L)'
;MSEPRQILVTSALPYANGSIHLGHMLEYIQTDMWVRFQKLRGNQCIYVCADDAHGSAIMLRAEKEGITPEQLIANVQAEHSSDFADFLVDFDNFHSTHSEENRELSGLIYARLRDAGHIATRSVTQYFDPEKGMFLADRFIKGTCPKCAAEDQYGDNCEKCGATYAPTELKNPKSAISGATPVLRDSQHFFFKLPDFQAMLQQWTRSGTLQDAVANKLAEWLDSGLQEWDISRDAPYFGFEIPGEPGKYFYVWLDAPIGYMASFKNLCARRPELDFDAFWNEGSKAELYHFIGKDIINFHTLFWPAMLEGAGYRKPTAVNVHGYLTVNGQKMSKSRGTFIKARTYLEHLNPEYLRYYYASKLGRGVDDLDLNLEDFVQKVNSDLVGKVVNIASRCAGFIHKGNGGVMVDANLEPELWAGFQAAAPSIAEAYEARDFARAMREIMHLADRANAWIADKAPWALNKVEGKQTEVQEICALGINLFRQLVIFLKPVLPNLAAAAEQFLNVAPLSWNDHATLLANHQLNAFTPLMTRIEPAKIEAMIEASKEDLAASAPAAPAGNGELVKEPLAPEINFDAFAAVDLRIALIEKAELVEGADKLLRLTLDIGDAKRNVFSGIKSAYPDPSKLEGRLTLYVANLAPRKMKFGLSEGMVLAAGPGCSEIYLLSPDAGAKPGQRVM
;
A
#
# COMPACT_ATOMS: atom_id res chain seq x y z
N MET A 1 -16.53 -37.28 1.46
CA MET A 1 -16.20 -35.82 1.43
C MET A 1 -16.26 -35.38 2.88
N SER A 2 -15.23 -34.69 3.39
CA SER A 2 -15.30 -34.02 4.70
C SER A 2 -16.43 -33.00 4.69
N GLU A 3 -17.08 -32.75 5.83
CA GLU A 3 -18.06 -31.67 5.95
C GLU A 3 -17.44 -30.34 5.54
N PRO A 4 -18.19 -29.45 4.87
CA PRO A 4 -17.70 -28.12 4.51
C PRO A 4 -17.25 -27.35 5.76
N ARG A 5 -16.07 -26.74 5.72
CA ARG A 5 -15.59 -25.88 6.79
C ARG A 5 -16.43 -24.61 6.86
N GLN A 6 -16.67 -24.13 8.06
CA GLN A 6 -17.28 -22.81 8.30
C GLN A 6 -16.15 -21.81 8.62
N ILE A 7 -15.96 -20.84 7.78
CA ILE A 7 -14.82 -19.94 7.83
C ILE A 7 -15.32 -18.49 7.78
N LEU A 8 -14.89 -17.67 8.76
CA LEU A 8 -15.04 -16.22 8.74
C LEU A 8 -13.68 -15.59 8.51
N VAL A 9 -13.60 -14.72 7.52
CA VAL A 9 -12.37 -14.04 7.12
C VAL A 9 -12.56 -12.54 7.21
N THR A 10 -11.54 -11.86 7.70
CA THR A 10 -11.47 -10.39 7.72
C THR A 10 -10.12 -9.92 7.18
N SER A 11 -10.09 -8.74 6.61
CA SER A 11 -8.88 -7.95 6.40
C SER A 11 -8.89 -6.72 7.28
N ALA A 12 -7.73 -6.13 7.55
CA ALA A 12 -7.63 -4.91 8.33
C ALA A 12 -8.55 -3.82 7.79
N LEU A 13 -9.14 -3.06 8.70
CA LEU A 13 -10.07 -1.99 8.32
C LEU A 13 -9.29 -0.82 7.73
N PRO A 14 -9.61 -0.36 6.51
CA PRO A 14 -8.99 0.84 5.97
C PRO A 14 -9.48 2.06 6.76
N TYR A 15 -8.56 2.98 7.08
CA TYR A 15 -8.91 4.18 7.81
C TYR A 15 -9.64 5.17 6.90
N ALA A 16 -10.84 5.59 7.31
CA ALA A 16 -11.73 6.47 6.53
C ALA A 16 -11.23 7.92 6.42
N ASN A 17 -9.92 8.11 6.27
CA ASN A 17 -9.25 9.40 6.17
C ASN A 17 -8.44 9.59 4.88
N GLY A 18 -8.63 8.75 3.89
CA GLY A 18 -7.94 8.88 2.61
C GLY A 18 -8.33 7.81 1.60
N SER A 19 -7.97 8.04 0.33
CA SER A 19 -8.22 7.10 -0.76
C SER A 19 -7.38 5.83 -0.61
N ILE A 20 -7.91 4.72 -1.11
CA ILE A 20 -7.17 3.46 -1.23
C ILE A 20 -6.02 3.63 -2.23
N HIS A 21 -4.88 3.03 -1.91
CA HIS A 21 -3.71 2.97 -2.78
C HIS A 21 -3.25 1.52 -2.98
N LEU A 22 -2.33 1.28 -3.92
CA LEU A 22 -1.90 -0.08 -4.26
C LEU A 22 -1.30 -0.86 -3.08
N GLY A 23 -0.72 -0.17 -2.07
CA GLY A 23 -0.25 -0.80 -0.84
C GLY A 23 -1.38 -1.39 0.00
N HIS A 24 -2.51 -0.71 0.12
CA HIS A 24 -3.71 -1.27 0.75
C HIS A 24 -4.23 -2.46 -0.06
N MET A 25 -4.26 -2.36 -1.39
CA MET A 25 -4.77 -3.42 -2.26
C MET A 25 -4.01 -4.74 -2.13
N LEU A 26 -2.75 -4.72 -1.67
CA LEU A 26 -1.99 -5.95 -1.40
C LEU A 26 -2.71 -6.85 -0.40
N GLU A 27 -3.23 -6.28 0.68
CA GLU A 27 -3.97 -7.00 1.71
C GLU A 27 -5.30 -7.56 1.19
N TYR A 28 -6.10 -6.70 0.58
CA TYR A 28 -7.44 -7.10 0.14
C TYR A 28 -7.42 -8.10 -1.00
N ILE A 29 -6.49 -7.97 -1.94
CA ILE A 29 -6.31 -8.91 -3.05
C ILE A 29 -5.88 -10.28 -2.52
N GLN A 30 -4.88 -10.36 -1.62
CA GLN A 30 -4.45 -11.67 -1.10
C GLN A 30 -5.55 -12.36 -0.28
N THR A 31 -6.31 -11.58 0.49
CA THR A 31 -7.43 -12.09 1.28
C THR A 31 -8.53 -12.63 0.37
N ASP A 32 -8.93 -11.85 -0.64
CA ASP A 32 -9.95 -12.25 -1.61
C ASP A 32 -9.54 -13.51 -2.40
N MET A 33 -8.28 -13.62 -2.81
CA MET A 33 -7.77 -14.83 -3.47
C MET A 33 -7.92 -16.07 -2.58
N TRP A 34 -7.60 -15.95 -1.30
CA TRP A 34 -7.75 -17.05 -0.36
C TRP A 34 -9.23 -17.41 -0.12
N VAL A 35 -10.08 -16.41 0.04
CA VAL A 35 -11.54 -16.60 0.20
C VAL A 35 -12.15 -17.27 -1.02
N ARG A 36 -11.81 -16.79 -2.24
CA ARG A 36 -12.29 -17.42 -3.50
C ARG A 36 -11.82 -18.85 -3.63
N PHE A 37 -10.59 -19.15 -3.22
CA PHE A 37 -10.10 -20.53 -3.18
C PHE A 37 -10.92 -21.39 -2.22
N GLN A 38 -11.24 -20.91 -1.01
CA GLN A 38 -12.05 -21.66 -0.05
C GLN A 38 -13.48 -21.90 -0.60
N LYS A 39 -14.11 -20.87 -1.17
CA LYS A 39 -15.43 -20.99 -1.83
C LYS A 39 -15.38 -21.97 -3.01
N LEU A 40 -14.33 -21.92 -3.82
CA LEU A 40 -14.11 -22.84 -4.96
C LEU A 40 -13.97 -24.31 -4.52
N ARG A 41 -13.43 -24.55 -3.31
CA ARG A 41 -13.31 -25.86 -2.66
C ARG A 41 -14.64 -26.36 -2.07
N GLY A 42 -15.69 -25.52 -2.04
CA GLY A 42 -16.99 -25.84 -1.48
C GLY A 42 -17.13 -25.57 0.01
N ASN A 43 -16.21 -24.83 0.61
CA ASN A 43 -16.31 -24.41 2.02
C ASN A 43 -17.29 -23.23 2.14
N GLN A 44 -18.01 -23.14 3.28
CA GLN A 44 -18.74 -21.94 3.65
C GLN A 44 -17.74 -20.89 4.16
N CYS A 45 -17.29 -20.03 3.28
CA CYS A 45 -16.31 -19.00 3.57
C CYS A 45 -16.95 -17.62 3.40
N ILE A 46 -16.94 -16.82 4.47
CA ILE A 46 -17.58 -15.52 4.55
C ILE A 46 -16.50 -14.47 4.76
N TYR A 47 -16.50 -13.44 3.92
CA TYR A 47 -15.53 -12.36 3.97
C TYR A 47 -16.19 -11.04 4.35
N VAL A 48 -15.86 -10.52 5.52
CA VAL A 48 -16.37 -9.23 6.01
C VAL A 48 -15.24 -8.25 6.26
N CYS A 49 -15.52 -6.98 6.03
CA CYS A 49 -14.65 -5.86 6.36
C CYS A 49 -15.50 -4.63 6.70
N ALA A 50 -14.85 -3.54 7.08
CA ALA A 50 -15.50 -2.25 7.34
C ALA A 50 -14.48 -1.12 7.18
N ASP A 51 -14.94 0.12 7.06
CA ASP A 51 -14.09 1.29 7.26
C ASP A 51 -13.87 1.54 8.74
N ASP A 52 -12.63 1.85 9.13
CA ASP A 52 -12.29 2.43 10.43
C ASP A 52 -12.61 3.93 10.38
N ALA A 53 -13.72 4.32 11.02
CA ALA A 53 -14.38 5.60 10.77
C ALA A 53 -14.24 6.61 11.92
N HIS A 54 -13.47 6.33 12.98
CA HIS A 54 -13.38 7.17 14.15
C HIS A 54 -12.01 7.84 14.33
N GLY A 55 -11.94 8.80 15.24
CA GLY A 55 -10.71 9.46 15.63
C GLY A 55 -10.64 10.95 15.31
N SER A 56 -9.70 11.63 15.97
CA SER A 56 -9.52 13.08 15.83
C SER A 56 -9.04 13.50 14.41
N ALA A 57 -8.36 12.63 13.67
CA ALA A 57 -7.94 12.96 12.31
C ALA A 57 -9.13 13.08 11.34
N ILE A 58 -10.18 12.26 11.51
CA ILE A 58 -11.44 12.38 10.77
C ILE A 58 -12.11 13.73 11.08
N MET A 59 -12.24 14.06 12.36
CA MET A 59 -12.84 15.31 12.81
C MET A 59 -12.12 16.54 12.22
N LEU A 60 -10.79 16.56 12.29
CA LEU A 60 -9.99 17.69 11.78
C LEU A 60 -10.03 17.79 10.25
N ARG A 61 -10.09 16.68 9.54
CA ARG A 61 -10.24 16.68 8.10
C ARG A 61 -11.61 17.19 7.69
N ALA A 62 -12.68 16.76 8.37
CA ALA A 62 -14.03 17.23 8.12
C ALA A 62 -14.16 18.76 8.38
N GLU A 63 -13.58 19.27 9.49
CA GLU A 63 -13.51 20.71 9.78
C GLU A 63 -12.79 21.47 8.65
N LYS A 64 -11.66 20.96 8.18
CA LYS A 64 -10.90 21.58 7.07
C LYS A 64 -11.69 21.59 5.75
N GLU A 65 -12.46 20.54 5.47
CA GLU A 65 -13.28 20.43 4.26
C GLU A 65 -14.64 21.13 4.40
N GLY A 66 -14.98 21.65 5.59
CA GLY A 66 -16.24 22.36 5.85
C GLY A 66 -17.47 21.47 5.81
N ILE A 67 -17.32 20.18 6.12
CA ILE A 67 -18.38 19.16 6.18
C ILE A 67 -18.41 18.51 7.56
N THR A 68 -19.45 17.71 7.84
CA THR A 68 -19.49 16.95 9.11
C THR A 68 -18.63 15.68 8.99
N PRO A 69 -18.12 15.13 10.13
CA PRO A 69 -17.43 13.86 10.15
C PRO A 69 -18.23 12.73 9.51
N GLU A 70 -19.55 12.67 9.74
CA GLU A 70 -20.45 11.66 9.17
C GLU A 70 -20.53 11.77 7.64
N GLN A 71 -20.58 13.00 7.10
CA GLN A 71 -20.53 13.22 5.65
C GLN A 71 -19.20 12.77 5.06
N LEU A 72 -18.08 13.09 5.75
CA LEU A 72 -16.76 12.68 5.32
C LEU A 72 -16.64 11.16 5.22
N ILE A 73 -16.99 10.43 6.30
CA ILE A 73 -16.86 8.97 6.31
C ILE A 73 -17.82 8.30 5.32
N ALA A 74 -19.02 8.85 5.10
CA ALA A 74 -19.93 8.34 4.08
C ALA A 74 -19.36 8.48 2.65
N ASN A 75 -18.75 9.63 2.34
CA ASN A 75 -18.10 9.85 1.05
C ASN A 75 -16.92 8.89 0.84
N VAL A 76 -16.08 8.74 1.87
CA VAL A 76 -14.92 7.83 1.82
C VAL A 76 -15.35 6.37 1.69
N GLN A 77 -16.38 5.95 2.41
CA GLN A 77 -16.93 4.59 2.30
C GLN A 77 -17.44 4.27 0.89
N ALA A 78 -18.11 5.23 0.25
CA ALA A 78 -18.57 5.07 -1.13
C ALA A 78 -17.39 4.92 -2.11
N GLU A 79 -16.32 5.71 -1.93
CA GLU A 79 -15.08 5.61 -2.71
C GLU A 79 -14.41 4.25 -2.50
N HIS A 80 -14.18 3.84 -1.25
CA HIS A 80 -13.55 2.57 -0.91
C HIS A 80 -14.33 1.38 -1.47
N SER A 81 -15.66 1.38 -1.30
CA SER A 81 -16.54 0.32 -1.81
C SER A 81 -16.43 0.17 -3.33
N SER A 82 -16.39 1.30 -4.07
CA SER A 82 -16.21 1.30 -5.52
C SER A 82 -14.84 0.78 -5.93
N ASP A 83 -13.78 1.24 -5.26
CA ASP A 83 -12.42 0.81 -5.56
C ASP A 83 -12.23 -0.70 -5.33
N PHE A 84 -12.73 -1.22 -4.21
CA PHE A 84 -12.67 -2.66 -3.92
C PHE A 84 -13.45 -3.49 -4.95
N ALA A 85 -14.66 -3.08 -5.29
CA ALA A 85 -15.48 -3.78 -6.29
C ALA A 85 -14.80 -3.82 -7.67
N ASP A 86 -14.22 -2.68 -8.09
CA ASP A 86 -13.54 -2.56 -9.38
C ASP A 86 -12.20 -3.34 -9.39
N PHE A 87 -11.56 -3.58 -8.22
CA PHE A 87 -10.44 -4.51 -8.07
C PHE A 87 -10.86 -5.96 -7.90
N LEU A 88 -12.17 -6.26 -8.02
CA LEU A 88 -12.76 -7.60 -7.90
C LEU A 88 -12.60 -8.21 -6.50
N VAL A 89 -12.50 -7.39 -5.46
CA VAL A 89 -12.57 -7.83 -4.07
C VAL A 89 -14.04 -8.04 -3.71
N ASP A 90 -14.39 -9.27 -3.36
CA ASP A 90 -15.77 -9.72 -3.20
C ASP A 90 -16.11 -9.95 -1.73
N PHE A 91 -16.37 -8.85 -1.01
CA PHE A 91 -16.85 -8.91 0.36
C PHE A 91 -18.28 -9.42 0.41
N ASP A 92 -18.57 -10.36 1.33
CA ASP A 92 -19.94 -10.68 1.71
C ASP A 92 -20.60 -9.50 2.46
N ASN A 93 -19.82 -8.69 3.16
CA ASN A 93 -20.24 -7.40 3.72
C ASN A 93 -19.04 -6.43 3.89
N PHE A 94 -19.19 -5.21 3.40
CA PHE A 94 -18.31 -4.07 3.70
C PHE A 94 -19.13 -3.01 4.44
N HIS A 95 -18.76 -2.73 5.70
CA HIS A 95 -19.53 -1.93 6.64
C HIS A 95 -18.75 -0.70 7.13
N SER A 96 -19.12 -0.15 8.29
CA SER A 96 -18.42 0.95 8.94
C SER A 96 -18.35 0.72 10.45
N THR A 97 -17.25 1.11 11.09
CA THR A 97 -17.18 1.13 12.55
C THR A 97 -18.12 2.17 13.15
N HIS A 98 -18.49 3.21 12.40
CA HIS A 98 -19.54 4.15 12.81
C HIS A 98 -20.94 3.58 12.52
N SER A 99 -21.32 2.53 13.25
CA SER A 99 -22.59 1.81 13.11
C SER A 99 -23.20 1.45 14.45
N GLU A 100 -24.50 1.20 14.46
CA GLU A 100 -25.21 0.82 15.68
C GLU A 100 -24.70 -0.51 16.23
N GLU A 101 -24.45 -1.49 15.35
CA GLU A 101 -23.92 -2.79 15.74
C GLU A 101 -22.57 -2.65 16.44
N ASN A 102 -21.72 -1.76 15.95
CA ASN A 102 -20.40 -1.53 16.55
C ASN A 102 -20.51 -0.79 17.89
N ARG A 103 -21.41 0.17 17.99
CA ARG A 103 -21.69 0.89 19.24
C ARG A 103 -22.18 -0.06 20.34
N GLU A 104 -23.14 -0.92 20.01
CA GLU A 104 -23.67 -1.92 20.95
C GLU A 104 -22.59 -2.92 21.39
N LEU A 105 -21.81 -3.47 20.44
CA LEU A 105 -20.78 -4.45 20.73
C LEU A 105 -19.62 -3.83 21.52
N SER A 106 -19.21 -2.62 21.22
CA SER A 106 -18.15 -1.90 21.95
C SER A 106 -18.58 -1.64 23.41
N GLY A 107 -19.81 -1.19 23.61
CA GLY A 107 -20.39 -1.00 24.94
C GLY A 107 -20.50 -2.32 25.72
N LEU A 108 -20.92 -3.40 25.05
CA LEU A 108 -21.05 -4.74 25.68
C LEU A 108 -19.66 -5.31 26.06
N ILE A 109 -18.69 -5.26 25.18
CA ILE A 109 -17.33 -5.74 25.45
C ILE A 109 -16.70 -4.93 26.59
N TYR A 110 -16.80 -3.61 26.55
CA TYR A 110 -16.33 -2.76 27.64
C TYR A 110 -16.99 -3.10 28.98
N ALA A 111 -18.31 -3.27 29.02
CA ALA A 111 -19.04 -3.63 30.23
C ALA A 111 -18.54 -4.98 30.80
N ARG A 112 -18.38 -6.00 29.96
CA ARG A 112 -17.87 -7.32 30.38
C ARG A 112 -16.45 -7.21 30.95
N LEU A 113 -15.55 -6.48 30.27
CA LEU A 113 -14.17 -6.26 30.73
C LEU A 113 -14.12 -5.50 32.06
N ARG A 114 -14.96 -4.47 32.22
CA ARG A 114 -15.08 -3.69 33.46
C ARG A 114 -15.59 -4.56 34.61
N ASP A 115 -16.68 -5.27 34.39
CA ASP A 115 -17.34 -6.11 35.41
C ASP A 115 -16.44 -7.31 35.83
N ALA A 116 -15.58 -7.80 34.92
CA ALA A 116 -14.54 -8.77 35.21
C ALA A 116 -13.29 -8.18 35.91
N GLY A 117 -13.23 -6.85 36.09
CA GLY A 117 -12.12 -6.19 36.78
C GLY A 117 -10.90 -5.87 35.92
N HIS A 118 -11.01 -5.99 34.59
CA HIS A 118 -9.91 -5.75 33.63
C HIS A 118 -9.81 -4.29 33.16
N ILE A 119 -10.61 -3.39 33.74
CA ILE A 119 -10.50 -1.94 33.49
C ILE A 119 -10.03 -1.22 34.75
N ALA A 120 -8.97 -0.44 34.61
CA ALA A 120 -8.45 0.46 35.64
C ALA A 120 -8.77 1.92 35.27
N THR A 121 -8.85 2.78 36.28
CA THR A 121 -9.08 4.20 36.09
C THR A 121 -7.96 4.98 36.75
N ARG A 122 -7.38 5.96 36.04
CA ARG A 122 -6.29 6.81 36.56
C ARG A 122 -6.41 8.24 36.04
N SER A 123 -5.88 9.20 36.83
CA SER A 123 -5.67 10.56 36.35
C SER A 123 -4.39 10.62 35.52
N VAL A 124 -4.48 11.23 34.34
CA VAL A 124 -3.35 11.46 33.42
C VAL A 124 -3.23 12.95 33.16
N THR A 125 -2.02 13.48 33.33
CA THR A 125 -1.71 14.88 33.00
C THR A 125 -1.37 14.97 31.51
N GLN A 126 -2.12 15.78 30.76
CA GLN A 126 -1.95 15.97 29.32
C GLN A 126 -1.96 17.45 28.95
N TYR A 127 -1.44 17.75 27.76
CA TYR A 127 -1.56 19.09 27.19
C TYR A 127 -2.98 19.35 26.67
N PHE A 128 -3.50 20.52 27.03
CA PHE A 128 -4.80 21.02 26.63
C PHE A 128 -4.64 22.32 25.84
N ASP A 129 -5.27 22.42 24.69
CA ASP A 129 -5.34 23.63 23.88
C ASP A 129 -6.47 24.54 24.40
N PRO A 130 -6.13 25.71 24.97
CA PRO A 130 -7.15 26.61 25.54
C PRO A 130 -8.00 27.31 24.47
N GLU A 131 -7.51 27.45 23.23
CA GLU A 131 -8.22 28.11 22.14
C GLU A 131 -9.22 27.16 21.47
N LYS A 132 -8.81 25.89 21.27
CA LYS A 132 -9.68 24.85 20.70
C LYS A 132 -10.53 24.12 21.75
N GLY A 133 -10.23 24.28 23.04
CA GLY A 133 -10.95 23.63 24.13
C GLY A 133 -10.82 22.11 24.15
N MET A 134 -9.66 21.58 23.74
CA MET A 134 -9.46 20.13 23.58
C MET A 134 -8.10 19.66 24.11
N PHE A 135 -8.03 18.41 24.56
CA PHE A 135 -6.77 17.74 24.82
C PHE A 135 -6.03 17.40 23.53
N LEU A 136 -4.70 17.55 23.56
CA LEU A 136 -3.85 17.35 22.38
C LEU A 136 -3.25 15.96 22.40
N ALA A 137 -3.50 15.19 21.36
CA ALA A 137 -2.77 13.96 21.08
C ALA A 137 -1.32 14.29 20.62
N ASP A 138 -0.45 13.31 20.69
CA ASP A 138 1.00 13.45 20.43
C ASP A 138 1.34 14.17 19.13
N ARG A 139 0.59 13.90 18.06
CA ARG A 139 0.74 14.52 16.73
C ARG A 139 0.15 15.93 16.63
N PHE A 140 -0.56 16.37 17.64
CA PHE A 140 -1.15 17.72 17.70
C PHE A 140 -0.33 18.68 18.58
N ILE A 141 0.82 18.21 19.07
CA ILE A 141 1.77 19.02 19.84
C ILE A 141 3.08 19.06 19.09
N LYS A 142 3.64 20.23 18.97
CA LYS A 142 4.99 20.47 18.47
C LYS A 142 5.78 21.26 19.47
N GLY A 143 7.09 21.05 19.49
CA GLY A 143 7.99 21.75 20.38
C GLY A 143 9.45 21.44 20.13
N THR A 144 10.29 21.84 21.06
CA THR A 144 11.72 21.60 20.98
C THR A 144 12.06 20.24 21.62
N CYS A 145 12.78 19.39 20.91
CA CYS A 145 13.20 18.06 21.38
C CYS A 145 14.00 18.18 22.70
N PRO A 146 13.65 17.44 23.76
CA PRO A 146 14.34 17.49 25.04
C PRO A 146 15.79 16.99 24.97
N LYS A 147 16.12 16.13 23.99
CA LYS A 147 17.45 15.49 23.87
C LYS A 147 18.42 16.24 22.95
N CYS A 148 17.98 16.64 21.75
CA CYS A 148 18.88 17.26 20.76
C CYS A 148 18.57 18.73 20.47
N ALA A 149 17.57 19.32 21.14
CA ALA A 149 17.15 20.73 21.00
C ALA A 149 16.70 21.10 19.57
N ALA A 150 16.32 20.13 18.72
CA ALA A 150 15.71 20.39 17.43
C ALA A 150 14.32 21.00 17.63
N GLU A 151 14.01 22.08 16.94
CA GLU A 151 12.72 22.76 16.99
C GLU A 151 11.68 22.03 16.12
N ASP A 152 10.40 22.33 16.31
CA ASP A 152 9.24 21.84 15.53
C ASP A 152 9.08 20.32 15.50
N GLN A 153 9.46 19.63 16.59
CA GLN A 153 9.34 18.18 16.74
C GLN A 153 7.99 17.79 17.34
N TYR A 154 7.44 16.64 16.92
CA TYR A 154 6.17 16.12 17.44
C TYR A 154 6.30 15.59 18.87
N GLY A 155 5.15 15.38 19.54
CA GLY A 155 5.06 15.01 20.95
C GLY A 155 5.49 13.58 21.28
N ASP A 156 5.68 12.72 20.30
CA ASP A 156 6.01 11.30 20.47
C ASP A 156 7.48 10.97 20.14
N ASN A 157 8.06 11.68 19.16
CA ASN A 157 9.41 11.39 18.71
C ASN A 157 10.08 12.60 18.04
N CYS A 158 11.40 12.56 17.99
CA CYS A 158 12.21 13.54 17.27
C CYS A 158 12.59 13.01 15.88
N GLU A 159 12.15 13.68 14.83
CA GLU A 159 12.50 13.31 13.45
C GLU A 159 13.99 13.48 13.14
N LYS A 160 14.69 14.38 13.90
CA LYS A 160 16.10 14.66 13.68
C LYS A 160 17.04 13.65 14.36
N CYS A 161 16.77 13.24 15.61
CA CYS A 161 17.66 12.35 16.35
C CYS A 161 17.07 10.98 16.67
N GLY A 162 15.82 10.71 16.26
CA GLY A 162 15.12 9.44 16.49
C GLY A 162 14.74 9.16 17.95
N ALA A 163 14.92 10.13 18.85
CA ALA A 163 14.59 9.94 20.25
C ALA A 163 13.08 9.93 20.49
N THR A 164 12.61 8.99 21.30
CA THR A 164 11.23 8.96 21.80
C THR A 164 11.14 9.61 23.18
N TYR A 165 10.02 10.25 23.47
CA TYR A 165 9.74 10.95 24.73
C TYR A 165 8.22 11.13 24.91
N ALA A 166 7.79 11.44 26.14
CA ALA A 166 6.41 11.82 26.37
C ALA A 166 6.15 13.26 25.87
N PRO A 167 4.93 13.61 25.42
CA PRO A 167 4.58 14.94 24.97
C PRO A 167 4.94 16.03 26.00
N THR A 168 4.78 15.71 27.29
CA THR A 168 5.07 16.62 28.41
C THR A 168 6.56 16.92 28.63
N GLU A 169 7.45 16.18 27.97
CA GLU A 169 8.90 16.43 28.02
C GLU A 169 9.35 17.44 26.95
N LEU A 170 8.51 17.76 25.95
CA LEU A 170 8.83 18.78 24.95
C LEU A 170 9.05 20.16 25.62
N LYS A 171 10.06 20.85 25.15
CA LYS A 171 10.29 22.25 25.53
C LYS A 171 9.55 23.18 24.56
N ASN A 172 9.04 24.30 25.09
CA ASN A 172 8.29 25.29 24.31
C ASN A 172 7.15 24.66 23.47
N PRO A 173 6.26 23.85 24.09
CA PRO A 173 5.21 23.18 23.35
C PRO A 173 4.23 24.18 22.74
N LYS A 174 3.75 23.86 21.53
CA LYS A 174 2.70 24.59 20.81
C LYS A 174 1.69 23.61 20.25
N SER A 175 0.43 24.01 20.25
CA SER A 175 -0.61 23.30 19.53
C SER A 175 -0.32 23.36 18.03
N ALA A 176 -0.26 22.20 17.38
CA ALA A 176 -0.13 22.13 15.93
C ALA A 176 -1.43 22.54 15.21
N ILE A 177 -2.53 22.67 15.96
CA ILE A 177 -3.88 22.99 15.43
C ILE A 177 -4.13 24.50 15.47
N SER A 178 -3.91 25.15 16.65
CA SER A 178 -4.18 26.57 16.85
C SER A 178 -2.94 27.44 16.87
N GLY A 179 -1.75 26.86 17.13
CA GLY A 179 -0.53 27.61 17.42
C GLY A 179 -0.43 28.12 18.85
N ALA A 180 -1.48 27.95 19.68
CA ALA A 180 -1.50 28.39 21.06
C ALA A 180 -0.50 27.60 21.92
N THR A 181 -0.03 28.23 23.01
CA THR A 181 0.75 27.52 24.03
C THR A 181 -0.19 26.66 24.86
N PRO A 182 -0.06 25.32 24.83
CA PRO A 182 -0.96 24.44 25.56
C PRO A 182 -0.67 24.52 27.08
N VAL A 183 -1.69 24.20 27.86
CA VAL A 183 -1.60 24.12 29.33
C VAL A 183 -1.74 22.67 29.77
N LEU A 184 -1.07 22.30 30.86
CA LEU A 184 -1.25 20.98 31.46
C LEU A 184 -2.56 20.92 32.23
N ARG A 185 -3.32 19.86 32.00
CA ARG A 185 -4.56 19.53 32.72
C ARG A 185 -4.62 18.06 33.03
N ASP A 186 -5.19 17.74 34.18
CA ASP A 186 -5.46 16.36 34.57
C ASP A 186 -6.79 15.93 34.00
N SER A 187 -6.83 14.70 33.48
CA SER A 187 -8.03 14.05 33.01
C SER A 187 -8.09 12.60 33.49
N GLN A 188 -9.26 12.13 33.83
CA GLN A 188 -9.47 10.73 34.19
C GLN A 188 -9.49 9.87 32.93
N HIS A 189 -8.65 8.83 32.89
CA HIS A 189 -8.56 7.90 31.78
C HIS A 189 -8.85 6.47 32.22
N PHE A 190 -9.32 5.67 31.27
CA PHE A 190 -9.65 4.26 31.44
C PHE A 190 -8.60 3.40 30.75
N PHE A 191 -8.09 2.40 31.47
CA PHE A 191 -7.01 1.55 31.01
C PHE A 191 -7.45 0.10 30.99
N PHE A 192 -7.25 -0.58 29.86
CA PHE A 192 -7.37 -2.02 29.77
C PHE A 192 -6.14 -2.68 30.35
N LYS A 193 -6.33 -3.59 31.32
CA LYS A 193 -5.27 -4.29 32.02
C LYS A 193 -4.71 -5.46 31.17
N LEU A 194 -4.04 -5.13 30.06
CA LEU A 194 -3.43 -6.12 29.17
C LEU A 194 -2.51 -7.12 29.89
N PRO A 195 -1.76 -6.74 30.95
CA PRO A 195 -0.93 -7.69 31.73
C PRO A 195 -1.70 -8.88 32.32
N ASP A 196 -3.01 -8.74 32.61
CA ASP A 196 -3.84 -9.82 33.14
C ASP A 196 -3.91 -11.02 32.18
N PHE A 197 -3.66 -10.79 30.89
CA PHE A 197 -3.76 -11.77 29.80
C PHE A 197 -2.39 -12.30 29.33
N GLN A 198 -1.29 -11.92 29.97
CA GLN A 198 0.06 -12.26 29.51
C GLN A 198 0.27 -13.77 29.33
N ALA A 199 -0.15 -14.58 30.28
CA ALA A 199 0.01 -16.06 30.21
C ALA A 199 -0.79 -16.64 29.03
N MET A 200 -2.03 -16.20 28.84
CA MET A 200 -2.88 -16.61 27.72
C MET A 200 -2.23 -16.21 26.37
N LEU A 201 -1.76 -14.99 26.26
CA LEU A 201 -1.11 -14.47 25.04
C LEU A 201 0.18 -15.22 24.72
N GLN A 202 1.00 -15.53 25.73
CA GLN A 202 2.21 -16.37 25.55
C GLN A 202 1.88 -17.75 24.99
N GLN A 203 0.81 -18.37 25.45
CA GLN A 203 0.36 -19.66 24.96
C GLN A 203 -0.23 -19.56 23.55
N TRP A 204 -1.14 -18.58 23.33
CA TRP A 204 -1.86 -18.43 22.07
C TRP A 204 -0.94 -18.04 20.91
N THR A 205 -0.01 -17.12 21.11
CA THR A 205 0.93 -16.67 20.05
C THR A 205 1.89 -17.77 19.58
N ARG A 206 2.10 -18.81 20.40
CA ARG A 206 2.97 -19.97 20.11
C ARG A 206 2.22 -21.22 19.68
N SER A 207 0.91 -21.18 19.55
CA SER A 207 0.07 -22.33 19.21
C SER A 207 -0.08 -22.59 17.71
N GLY A 208 0.71 -21.93 16.84
CA GLY A 208 0.58 -22.02 15.39
C GLY A 208 -0.43 -21.03 14.80
N THR A 209 -0.95 -20.11 15.61
CA THR A 209 -1.88 -19.06 15.19
C THR A 209 -1.21 -17.94 14.39
N LEU A 210 0.12 -17.83 14.48
CA LEU A 210 0.92 -16.81 13.82
C LEU A 210 2.05 -17.45 13.01
N GLN A 211 2.56 -16.71 12.02
CA GLN A 211 3.82 -17.05 11.35
C GLN A 211 4.98 -17.00 12.36
N ASP A 212 5.95 -17.90 12.23
CA ASP A 212 7.08 -18.02 13.16
C ASP A 212 7.84 -16.69 13.36
N ALA A 213 8.07 -15.94 12.30
CA ALA A 213 8.74 -14.64 12.37
C ALA A 213 7.97 -13.62 13.24
N VAL A 214 6.63 -13.63 13.15
CA VAL A 214 5.76 -12.78 13.97
C VAL A 214 5.75 -13.23 15.41
N ALA A 215 5.58 -14.53 15.65
CA ALA A 215 5.57 -15.12 17.00
C ALA A 215 6.89 -14.86 17.74
N ASN A 216 8.04 -14.99 17.06
CA ASN A 216 9.35 -14.72 17.61
C ASN A 216 9.54 -13.24 17.99
N LYS A 217 9.09 -12.33 17.14
CA LYS A 217 9.16 -10.88 17.43
C LYS A 217 8.28 -10.51 18.63
N LEU A 218 7.09 -11.09 18.75
CA LEU A 218 6.19 -10.82 19.86
C LEU A 218 6.72 -11.40 21.19
N ALA A 219 7.51 -12.47 21.15
CA ALA A 219 8.13 -13.05 22.35
C ALA A 219 8.98 -12.01 23.09
N GLU A 220 9.73 -11.16 22.39
CA GLU A 220 10.54 -10.09 22.99
C GLU A 220 9.67 -9.10 23.80
N TRP A 221 8.47 -8.76 23.29
CA TRP A 221 7.53 -7.86 23.97
C TRP A 221 6.88 -8.54 25.17
N LEU A 222 6.48 -9.79 25.04
CA LEU A 222 5.91 -10.57 26.12
C LEU A 222 6.92 -10.81 27.25
N ASP A 223 8.20 -11.00 26.93
CA ASP A 223 9.27 -11.21 27.90
C ASP A 223 9.65 -9.89 28.63
N SER A 224 9.48 -8.73 27.97
CA SER A 224 9.70 -7.42 28.62
C SER A 224 8.57 -6.98 29.55
N GLY A 225 7.43 -7.68 29.53
CA GLY A 225 6.23 -7.38 30.30
C GLY A 225 5.28 -6.42 29.60
N LEU A 226 4.01 -6.80 29.55
CA LEU A 226 2.96 -5.98 28.95
C LEU A 226 2.59 -4.80 29.85
N GLN A 227 2.15 -3.69 29.23
CA GLN A 227 1.68 -2.51 29.93
C GLN A 227 0.15 -2.38 29.77
N GLU A 228 -0.47 -1.69 30.73
CA GLU A 228 -1.87 -1.30 30.59
C GLU A 228 -2.05 -0.32 29.44
N TRP A 229 -3.15 -0.46 28.73
CA TRP A 229 -3.44 0.30 27.53
C TRP A 229 -4.55 1.31 27.73
N ASP A 230 -4.30 2.58 27.46
CA ASP A 230 -5.28 3.67 27.53
C ASP A 230 -6.33 3.55 26.42
N ILE A 231 -7.56 3.26 26.78
CA ILE A 231 -8.70 3.03 25.90
C ILE A 231 -9.66 4.19 25.81
N SER A 232 -9.33 5.35 26.42
CA SER A 232 -10.22 6.50 26.48
C SER A 232 -9.65 7.75 25.83
N ARG A 233 -10.54 8.62 25.38
CA ARG A 233 -10.22 9.96 24.86
C ARG A 233 -11.22 10.97 25.41
N ASP A 234 -10.76 12.22 25.60
CA ASP A 234 -11.58 13.33 26.05
C ASP A 234 -12.33 14.00 24.89
N ALA A 235 -13.49 14.60 25.18
CA ALA A 235 -14.19 15.47 24.25
C ALA A 235 -13.33 16.72 23.89
N PRO A 236 -13.45 17.27 22.66
CA PRO A 236 -14.21 16.76 21.51
C PRO A 236 -13.48 15.61 20.81
N TYR A 237 -14.19 14.55 20.50
CA TYR A 237 -13.65 13.38 19.80
C TYR A 237 -14.76 12.75 18.95
N PHE A 238 -14.46 12.37 17.73
CA PHE A 238 -15.38 11.64 16.87
C PHE A 238 -15.25 10.14 17.11
N GLY A 239 -16.24 9.57 17.75
CA GLY A 239 -16.28 8.17 18.17
C GLY A 239 -17.47 7.89 19.09
N PHE A 240 -17.50 6.73 19.73
CA PHE A 240 -18.54 6.37 20.68
C PHE A 240 -18.19 6.82 22.12
N GLU A 241 -19.13 7.44 22.78
CA GLU A 241 -19.01 7.77 24.20
C GLU A 241 -19.01 6.50 25.06
N ILE A 242 -18.12 6.46 26.05
CA ILE A 242 -18.04 5.32 26.99
C ILE A 242 -19.30 5.28 27.84
N PRO A 243 -20.04 4.15 27.91
CA PRO A 243 -21.27 4.05 28.66
C PRO A 243 -21.12 4.42 30.14
N GLY A 244 -21.85 5.42 30.58
CA GLY A 244 -21.84 5.91 31.96
C GLY A 244 -20.78 6.97 32.28
N GLU A 245 -19.94 7.36 31.31
CA GLU A 245 -18.82 8.30 31.48
C GLU A 245 -18.96 9.51 30.51
N PRO A 246 -19.79 10.50 30.83
CA PRO A 246 -20.07 11.63 29.96
C PRO A 246 -18.78 12.38 29.56
N GLY A 247 -18.62 12.70 28.26
CA GLY A 247 -17.47 13.39 27.72
C GLY A 247 -16.23 12.53 27.55
N LYS A 248 -16.33 11.22 27.76
CA LYS A 248 -15.28 10.23 27.51
C LYS A 248 -15.66 9.33 26.37
N TYR A 249 -14.74 9.13 25.45
CA TYR A 249 -14.94 8.37 24.22
C TYR A 249 -13.99 7.18 24.16
N PHE A 250 -14.40 6.11 23.51
CA PHE A 250 -13.50 5.00 23.21
C PHE A 250 -12.38 5.48 22.26
N TYR A 251 -11.16 5.07 22.57
CA TYR A 251 -10.06 5.20 21.63
C TYR A 251 -10.31 4.31 20.43
N VAL A 252 -10.06 4.83 19.23
CA VAL A 252 -10.34 4.15 17.95
C VAL A 252 -9.83 2.71 17.87
N TRP A 253 -8.71 2.40 18.46
CA TRP A 253 -8.17 1.04 18.46
C TRP A 253 -8.90 0.06 19.39
N LEU A 254 -9.81 0.53 20.25
CA LEU A 254 -10.71 -0.37 20.97
C LEU A 254 -11.88 -0.78 20.07
N ASP A 255 -12.52 0.16 19.41
CA ASP A 255 -13.74 -0.10 18.63
C ASP A 255 -13.47 -0.54 17.19
N ALA A 256 -12.30 -0.25 16.65
CA ALA A 256 -11.92 -0.67 15.30
C ALA A 256 -11.97 -2.20 15.11
N PRO A 257 -11.27 -3.05 15.90
CA PRO A 257 -11.34 -4.50 15.70
C PRO A 257 -12.73 -5.08 16.00
N ILE A 258 -13.54 -4.41 16.83
CA ILE A 258 -14.94 -4.79 17.05
C ILE A 258 -15.76 -4.61 15.76
N GLY A 259 -15.34 -3.74 14.86
CA GLY A 259 -15.89 -3.57 13.53
C GLY A 259 -15.99 -4.86 12.71
N TYR A 260 -15.09 -5.83 12.93
CA TYR A 260 -15.19 -7.16 12.32
C TYR A 260 -16.46 -7.90 12.77
N MET A 261 -16.73 -7.85 14.07
CA MET A 261 -17.94 -8.43 14.65
C MET A 261 -19.19 -7.67 14.18
N ALA A 262 -19.13 -6.36 14.18
CA ALA A 262 -20.23 -5.49 13.75
C ALA A 262 -20.60 -5.73 12.28
N SER A 263 -19.62 -5.82 11.39
CA SER A 263 -19.86 -6.13 10.00
C SER A 263 -20.51 -7.52 9.82
N PHE A 264 -20.05 -8.52 10.54
CA PHE A 264 -20.65 -9.85 10.49
C PHE A 264 -22.07 -9.86 11.10
N LYS A 265 -22.30 -9.16 12.23
CA LYS A 265 -23.64 -9.01 12.84
C LYS A 265 -24.63 -8.36 11.87
N ASN A 266 -24.20 -7.31 11.17
CA ASN A 266 -25.00 -6.66 10.14
C ASN A 266 -25.32 -7.61 8.97
N LEU A 267 -24.37 -8.45 8.56
CA LEU A 267 -24.60 -9.48 7.55
C LEU A 267 -25.63 -10.51 8.00
N CYS A 268 -25.52 -11.02 9.23
CA CYS A 268 -26.46 -11.98 9.82
C CYS A 268 -27.91 -11.44 9.84
N ALA A 269 -28.10 -10.14 10.08
CA ALA A 269 -29.43 -9.53 10.03
C ALA A 269 -30.07 -9.59 8.64
N ARG A 270 -29.27 -9.67 7.57
CA ARG A 270 -29.75 -9.76 6.17
C ARG A 270 -29.71 -11.19 5.62
N ARG A 271 -28.96 -12.09 6.26
CA ARG A 271 -28.77 -13.49 5.86
C ARG A 271 -29.14 -14.42 7.03
N PRO A 272 -30.42 -14.76 7.18
CA PRO A 272 -30.94 -15.52 8.34
C PRO A 272 -30.33 -16.91 8.53
N GLU A 273 -29.70 -17.47 7.49
CA GLU A 273 -28.97 -18.73 7.55
C GLU A 273 -27.61 -18.63 8.27
N LEU A 274 -27.16 -17.40 8.58
CA LEU A 274 -25.94 -17.13 9.32
C LEU A 274 -26.28 -16.81 10.77
N ASP A 275 -25.62 -17.50 11.68
CA ASP A 275 -25.76 -17.28 13.13
C ASP A 275 -24.50 -16.63 13.67
N PHE A 276 -24.62 -15.41 14.22
CA PHE A 276 -23.53 -14.67 14.82
C PHE A 276 -22.80 -15.47 15.92
N ASP A 277 -23.59 -16.07 16.81
CA ASP A 277 -23.05 -16.81 17.97
C ASP A 277 -22.33 -18.09 17.55
N ALA A 278 -22.77 -18.74 16.46
CA ALA A 278 -22.09 -19.91 15.92
C ALA A 278 -20.65 -19.62 15.47
N PHE A 279 -20.33 -18.37 15.14
CA PHE A 279 -18.98 -17.95 14.74
C PHE A 279 -18.18 -17.31 15.87
N TRP A 280 -18.78 -16.55 16.79
CA TRP A 280 -18.07 -15.71 17.75
C TRP A 280 -18.06 -16.24 19.19
N ASN A 281 -18.93 -17.16 19.57
CA ASN A 281 -18.91 -17.73 20.92
C ASN A 281 -17.63 -18.51 21.20
N GLU A 282 -17.18 -18.55 22.43
CA GLU A 282 -15.96 -19.22 22.90
C GLU A 282 -15.85 -20.69 22.44
N GLY A 283 -16.97 -21.44 22.46
CA GLY A 283 -17.04 -22.85 22.03
C GLY A 283 -17.25 -23.06 20.52
N SER A 284 -17.19 -22.02 19.70
CA SER A 284 -17.42 -22.11 18.25
C SER A 284 -16.42 -23.03 17.57
N LYS A 285 -16.91 -23.89 16.66
CA LYS A 285 -16.13 -24.75 15.76
C LYS A 285 -15.77 -24.06 14.44
N ALA A 286 -16.37 -22.91 14.14
CA ALA A 286 -16.03 -22.15 12.95
C ALA A 286 -14.58 -21.64 13.04
N GLU A 287 -13.96 -21.41 11.90
CA GLU A 287 -12.61 -20.85 11.82
C GLU A 287 -12.69 -19.34 11.62
N LEU A 288 -11.79 -18.59 12.26
CA LEU A 288 -11.69 -17.14 12.15
C LEU A 288 -10.28 -16.74 11.73
N TYR A 289 -10.15 -16.11 10.58
CA TYR A 289 -8.88 -15.66 10.02
C TYR A 289 -8.85 -14.16 9.85
N HIS A 290 -7.80 -13.53 10.36
CA HIS A 290 -7.49 -12.12 10.09
C HIS A 290 -6.30 -12.03 9.13
N PHE A 291 -6.40 -11.13 8.14
CA PHE A 291 -5.30 -10.74 7.27
C PHE A 291 -4.95 -9.30 7.58
N ILE A 292 -3.68 -9.01 7.83
CA ILE A 292 -3.24 -7.67 8.29
C ILE A 292 -1.85 -7.31 7.75
N GLY A 293 -1.57 -6.01 7.64
CA GLY A 293 -0.24 -5.49 7.46
C GLY A 293 0.62 -5.59 8.74
N LYS A 294 1.93 -5.63 8.58
CA LYS A 294 2.88 -5.77 9.70
C LYS A 294 2.92 -4.57 10.67
N ASP A 295 2.33 -3.43 10.32
CA ASP A 295 2.25 -2.23 11.14
C ASP A 295 1.24 -2.33 12.30
N ILE A 296 0.25 -3.22 12.19
CA ILE A 296 -0.81 -3.39 13.18
C ILE A 296 -0.77 -4.75 13.89
N ILE A 297 0.37 -5.42 13.85
CA ILE A 297 0.58 -6.72 14.52
C ILE A 297 0.16 -6.65 15.99
N ASN A 298 0.63 -5.64 16.74
CA ASN A 298 0.39 -5.56 18.17
C ASN A 298 -1.09 -5.48 18.53
N PHE A 299 -1.87 -4.74 17.74
CA PHE A 299 -3.31 -4.60 17.98
C PHE A 299 -4.06 -5.91 17.75
N HIS A 300 -3.69 -6.69 16.74
CA HIS A 300 -4.37 -7.93 16.37
C HIS A 300 -3.84 -9.18 17.10
N THR A 301 -2.65 -9.09 17.70
CA THR A 301 -2.03 -10.26 18.33
C THR A 301 -1.86 -10.13 19.84
N LEU A 302 -2.05 -8.95 20.41
CA LEU A 302 -2.03 -8.68 21.84
C LEU A 302 -3.37 -8.15 22.35
N PHE A 303 -3.76 -6.95 21.89
CA PHE A 303 -4.96 -6.28 22.40
C PHE A 303 -6.25 -7.00 22.02
N TRP A 304 -6.45 -7.29 20.75
CA TRP A 304 -7.67 -7.90 20.26
C TRP A 304 -7.95 -9.29 20.87
N PRO A 305 -7.01 -10.26 20.86
CA PRO A 305 -7.25 -11.55 21.50
C PRO A 305 -7.45 -11.45 23.02
N ALA A 306 -6.81 -10.49 23.72
CA ALA A 306 -7.04 -10.25 25.13
C ALA A 306 -8.45 -9.68 25.41
N MET A 307 -8.93 -8.76 24.57
CA MET A 307 -10.28 -8.24 24.67
C MET A 307 -11.34 -9.32 24.44
N LEU A 308 -11.13 -10.17 23.43
CA LEU A 308 -12.01 -11.29 23.13
C LEU A 308 -12.07 -12.29 24.32
N GLU A 309 -10.92 -12.71 24.83
CA GLU A 309 -10.82 -13.60 25.99
C GLU A 309 -11.56 -13.02 27.20
N GLY A 310 -11.25 -11.78 27.57
CA GLY A 310 -11.85 -11.12 28.73
C GLY A 310 -13.36 -10.85 28.57
N ALA A 311 -13.84 -10.74 27.34
CA ALA A 311 -15.26 -10.58 27.04
C ALA A 311 -16.01 -11.90 26.78
N GLY A 312 -15.35 -13.07 26.87
CA GLY A 312 -15.97 -14.39 26.67
C GLY A 312 -16.29 -14.72 25.21
N TYR A 313 -15.46 -14.21 24.28
CA TYR A 313 -15.52 -14.55 22.87
C TYR A 313 -14.33 -15.42 22.44
N ARG A 314 -14.48 -16.11 21.32
CA ARG A 314 -13.39 -16.89 20.75
C ARG A 314 -12.28 -16.00 20.20
N LYS A 315 -11.04 -16.44 20.34
CA LYS A 315 -9.87 -15.83 19.67
C LYS A 315 -9.76 -16.25 18.20
N PRO A 316 -9.06 -15.50 17.34
CA PRO A 316 -8.78 -15.91 15.96
C PRO A 316 -8.10 -17.28 15.88
N THR A 317 -8.47 -18.07 14.86
CA THR A 317 -7.78 -19.31 14.49
C THR A 317 -6.38 -19.01 14.01
N ALA A 318 -6.23 -17.96 13.20
CA ALA A 318 -4.93 -17.43 12.82
C ALA A 318 -5.01 -15.95 12.43
N VAL A 319 -3.88 -15.25 12.61
CA VAL A 319 -3.63 -13.91 12.09
C VAL A 319 -2.51 -14.00 11.06
N ASN A 320 -2.83 -13.68 9.81
CA ASN A 320 -1.93 -13.75 8.69
C ASN A 320 -1.36 -12.36 8.40
N VAL A 321 -0.06 -12.22 8.56
CA VAL A 321 0.63 -10.93 8.42
C VAL A 321 1.38 -10.88 7.10
N HIS A 322 1.31 -9.75 6.40
CA HIS A 322 2.10 -9.46 5.20
C HIS A 322 3.01 -8.24 5.39
N GLY A 323 4.05 -8.14 4.53
CA GLY A 323 4.95 -7.01 4.47
C GLY A 323 4.35 -5.79 3.76
N TYR A 324 5.12 -4.71 3.65
CA TYR A 324 4.71 -3.51 2.91
C TYR A 324 4.89 -3.69 1.40
N LEU A 325 4.19 -2.83 0.64
CA LEU A 325 4.45 -2.66 -0.78
C LEU A 325 5.50 -1.57 -1.00
N THR A 326 6.53 -1.90 -1.78
CA THR A 326 7.44 -0.92 -2.39
C THR A 326 7.16 -0.81 -3.89
N VAL A 327 7.58 0.27 -4.52
CA VAL A 327 7.46 0.46 -5.98
C VAL A 327 8.84 0.77 -6.53
N ASN A 328 9.34 -0.06 -7.43
CA ASN A 328 10.70 0.01 -7.98
C ASN A 328 11.77 0.11 -6.88
N GLY A 329 11.69 -0.72 -5.85
CA GLY A 329 12.62 -0.80 -4.73
C GLY A 329 12.52 0.36 -3.73
N GLN A 330 11.53 1.23 -3.86
CA GLN A 330 11.37 2.41 -3.00
C GLN A 330 10.04 2.39 -2.25
N LYS A 331 10.03 2.95 -1.03
CA LYS A 331 8.77 3.20 -0.32
C LYS A 331 7.87 4.11 -1.18
N MET A 332 6.58 3.87 -1.14
CA MET A 332 5.61 4.73 -1.80
C MET A 332 5.75 6.16 -1.28
N SER A 333 5.96 7.10 -2.20
CA SER A 333 6.18 8.51 -1.90
C SER A 333 5.35 9.39 -2.83
N LYS A 334 4.66 10.36 -2.25
CA LYS A 334 3.89 11.34 -3.00
C LYS A 334 4.78 12.17 -3.94
N SER A 335 5.91 12.66 -3.43
CA SER A 335 6.83 13.52 -4.20
C SER A 335 7.49 12.83 -5.40
N ARG A 336 7.53 11.48 -5.41
CA ARG A 336 8.18 10.69 -6.48
C ARG A 336 7.19 10.08 -7.48
N GLY A 337 5.87 10.28 -7.30
CA GLY A 337 4.85 9.65 -8.14
C GLY A 337 4.74 8.12 -7.97
N THR A 338 5.38 7.55 -6.92
CA THR A 338 5.28 6.12 -6.58
C THR A 338 4.11 5.81 -5.65
N PHE A 339 3.37 6.82 -5.23
CA PHE A 339 2.11 6.68 -4.47
C PHE A 339 0.96 6.61 -5.47
N ILE A 340 0.60 5.38 -5.88
CA ILE A 340 -0.44 5.14 -6.89
C ILE A 340 -1.75 4.83 -6.18
N LYS A 341 -2.77 5.66 -6.38
CA LYS A 341 -4.13 5.40 -5.89
C LYS A 341 -4.75 4.22 -6.65
N ALA A 342 -5.66 3.50 -5.99
CA ALA A 342 -6.43 2.43 -6.62
C ALA A 342 -7.17 2.91 -7.87
N ARG A 343 -7.86 4.04 -7.79
CA ARG A 343 -8.60 4.63 -8.91
C ARG A 343 -7.71 4.97 -10.08
N THR A 344 -6.57 5.61 -9.84
CA THR A 344 -5.61 5.97 -10.91
C THR A 344 -5.08 4.73 -11.64
N TYR A 345 -4.82 3.63 -10.90
CA TYR A 345 -4.46 2.37 -11.54
C TYR A 345 -5.56 1.85 -12.47
N LEU A 346 -6.82 1.83 -11.99
CA LEU A 346 -7.98 1.30 -12.72
C LEU A 346 -8.31 2.08 -14.00
N GLU A 347 -8.00 3.37 -14.05
CA GLU A 347 -8.18 4.20 -15.25
C GLU A 347 -7.24 3.80 -16.39
N HIS A 348 -6.14 3.14 -16.10
CA HIS A 348 -5.11 2.79 -17.09
C HIS A 348 -4.96 1.28 -17.32
N LEU A 349 -5.22 0.45 -16.31
CA LEU A 349 -4.87 -0.96 -16.31
C LEU A 349 -6.01 -1.85 -15.78
N ASN A 350 -6.05 -3.08 -16.29
CA ASN A 350 -6.98 -4.09 -15.80
C ASN A 350 -6.58 -4.56 -14.38
N PRO A 351 -7.52 -4.66 -13.43
CA PRO A 351 -7.26 -5.10 -12.06
C PRO A 351 -6.63 -6.50 -11.98
N GLU A 352 -6.97 -7.41 -12.89
CA GLU A 352 -6.44 -8.78 -12.89
C GLU A 352 -4.94 -8.85 -13.16
N TYR A 353 -4.36 -7.86 -13.82
CA TYR A 353 -2.91 -7.82 -14.00
C TYR A 353 -2.19 -7.65 -12.65
N LEU A 354 -2.69 -6.76 -11.80
CA LEU A 354 -2.13 -6.54 -10.46
C LEU A 354 -2.37 -7.74 -9.55
N ARG A 355 -3.58 -8.33 -9.59
CA ARG A 355 -3.92 -9.55 -8.85
C ARG A 355 -2.96 -10.68 -9.17
N TYR A 356 -2.68 -10.92 -10.45
CA TYR A 356 -1.73 -11.94 -10.88
C TYR A 356 -0.30 -11.62 -10.42
N TYR A 357 0.13 -10.37 -10.58
CA TYR A 357 1.47 -9.97 -10.17
C TYR A 357 1.68 -10.18 -8.67
N TYR A 358 0.75 -9.72 -7.86
CA TYR A 358 0.80 -9.94 -6.41
C TYR A 358 0.80 -11.44 -6.08
N ALA A 359 -0.08 -12.23 -6.66
CA ALA A 359 -0.09 -13.68 -6.47
C ALA A 359 1.25 -14.32 -6.83
N SER A 360 1.91 -13.84 -7.89
CA SER A 360 3.21 -14.36 -8.33
C SER A 360 4.39 -14.05 -7.40
N LYS A 361 4.21 -13.10 -6.47
CA LYS A 361 5.25 -12.63 -5.53
C LYS A 361 4.95 -12.99 -4.08
N LEU A 362 3.68 -13.11 -3.70
CA LEU A 362 3.25 -13.37 -2.34
C LEU A 362 3.59 -14.81 -1.89
N GLY A 363 4.46 -14.93 -0.90
CA GLY A 363 4.77 -16.16 -0.18
C GLY A 363 4.11 -16.17 1.21
N ARG A 364 4.53 -17.14 2.04
CA ARG A 364 4.06 -17.34 3.44
C ARG A 364 4.70 -16.37 4.44
N GLY A 365 5.73 -15.63 4.02
CA GLY A 365 6.52 -14.76 4.87
C GLY A 365 5.89 -13.39 5.09
N VAL A 366 6.60 -12.56 5.86
CA VAL A 366 6.24 -11.17 6.17
C VAL A 366 7.14 -10.16 5.42
N ASP A 367 7.82 -10.63 4.38
CA ASP A 367 8.72 -9.83 3.58
C ASP A 367 7.96 -8.76 2.78
N ASP A 368 8.64 -7.64 2.55
CA ASP A 368 8.09 -6.57 1.71
C ASP A 368 8.02 -7.04 0.26
N LEU A 369 6.93 -6.70 -0.43
CA LEU A 369 6.73 -6.99 -1.84
C LEU A 369 7.13 -5.76 -2.66
N ASP A 370 7.95 -5.96 -3.69
CA ASP A 370 8.28 -4.89 -4.64
C ASP A 370 7.43 -4.99 -5.92
N LEU A 371 6.68 -3.95 -6.22
CA LEU A 371 6.05 -3.73 -7.51
C LEU A 371 7.09 -3.09 -8.46
N ASN A 372 7.93 -3.93 -9.06
CA ASN A 372 8.77 -3.50 -10.16
C ASN A 372 7.95 -3.43 -11.44
N LEU A 373 7.77 -2.23 -11.97
CA LEU A 373 6.84 -1.97 -13.08
C LEU A 373 7.27 -2.62 -14.40
N GLU A 374 8.57 -2.78 -14.64
CA GLU A 374 9.07 -3.48 -15.83
C GLU A 374 8.83 -5.00 -15.74
N ASP A 375 9.18 -5.61 -14.60
CA ASP A 375 8.90 -7.02 -14.31
C ASP A 375 7.40 -7.31 -14.32
N PHE A 376 6.57 -6.39 -13.84
CA PHE A 376 5.11 -6.47 -13.88
C PHE A 376 4.60 -6.61 -15.33
N VAL A 377 5.02 -5.73 -16.23
CA VAL A 377 4.63 -5.78 -17.65
C VAL A 377 5.11 -7.08 -18.28
N GLN A 378 6.38 -7.42 -18.08
CA GLN A 378 6.98 -8.62 -18.66
C GLN A 378 6.26 -9.88 -18.17
N LYS A 379 6.01 -9.99 -16.87
CA LYS A 379 5.41 -11.16 -16.25
C LYS A 379 3.96 -11.39 -16.69
N VAL A 380 3.13 -10.36 -16.69
CA VAL A 380 1.75 -10.45 -17.17
C VAL A 380 1.69 -10.83 -18.65
N ASN A 381 2.49 -10.14 -19.47
CA ASN A 381 2.50 -10.38 -20.92
C ASN A 381 3.04 -11.78 -21.30
N SER A 382 4.04 -12.26 -20.58
CA SER A 382 4.64 -13.58 -20.82
C SER A 382 3.72 -14.70 -20.29
N ASP A 383 3.32 -14.62 -19.02
CA ASP A 383 2.65 -15.73 -18.36
C ASP A 383 1.16 -15.84 -18.75
N LEU A 384 0.40 -14.74 -18.68
CA LEU A 384 -1.03 -14.80 -18.95
C LEU A 384 -1.33 -14.80 -20.45
N VAL A 385 -0.81 -13.83 -21.19
CA VAL A 385 -1.11 -13.72 -22.62
C VAL A 385 -0.27 -14.71 -23.45
N GLY A 386 1.03 -14.77 -23.16
CA GLY A 386 1.98 -15.60 -23.91
C GLY A 386 1.85 -17.11 -23.66
N LYS A 387 1.39 -17.52 -22.47
CA LYS A 387 1.26 -18.92 -22.10
C LYS A 387 -0.19 -19.37 -21.98
N VAL A 388 -0.95 -18.83 -21.00
CA VAL A 388 -2.29 -19.37 -20.66
C VAL A 388 -3.29 -19.13 -21.77
N VAL A 389 -3.56 -17.88 -22.13
CA VAL A 389 -4.56 -17.55 -23.16
C VAL A 389 -4.16 -18.04 -24.54
N ASN A 390 -2.86 -18.09 -24.80
CA ASN A 390 -2.30 -18.56 -26.05
C ASN A 390 -2.68 -20.04 -26.38
N ILE A 391 -2.85 -20.89 -25.36
CA ILE A 391 -3.29 -22.30 -25.55
C ILE A 391 -4.67 -22.32 -26.21
N ALA A 392 -5.64 -21.60 -25.64
CA ALA A 392 -6.99 -21.52 -26.21
C ALA A 392 -7.00 -20.89 -27.61
N SER A 393 -6.24 -19.80 -27.79
CA SER A 393 -6.12 -19.09 -29.08
C SER A 393 -5.59 -19.98 -30.20
N ARG A 394 -4.63 -20.86 -29.90
CA ARG A 394 -4.05 -21.77 -30.87
C ARG A 394 -4.96 -22.95 -31.27
N CYS A 395 -5.89 -23.34 -30.41
CA CYS A 395 -6.73 -24.53 -30.59
C CYS A 395 -8.16 -24.20 -31.06
N ALA A 396 -8.78 -23.16 -30.54
CA ALA A 396 -10.18 -22.82 -30.76
C ALA A 396 -10.55 -22.67 -32.23
N GLY A 397 -9.72 -22.00 -33.03
CA GLY A 397 -9.94 -21.74 -34.43
C GLY A 397 -10.03 -23.05 -35.29
N PHE A 398 -9.26 -24.08 -34.93
CA PHE A 398 -9.31 -25.37 -35.63
C PHE A 398 -10.59 -26.16 -35.28
N ILE A 399 -11.02 -26.10 -34.02
CA ILE A 399 -12.27 -26.76 -33.61
C ILE A 399 -13.46 -26.09 -34.30
N HIS A 400 -13.51 -24.76 -34.35
CA HIS A 400 -14.62 -24.06 -35.01
C HIS A 400 -14.65 -24.30 -36.52
N LYS A 401 -13.53 -24.23 -37.21
CA LYS A 401 -13.45 -24.38 -38.67
C LYS A 401 -13.60 -25.83 -39.12
N GLY A 402 -13.05 -26.76 -38.34
CA GLY A 402 -12.99 -28.17 -38.73
C GLY A 402 -14.20 -28.98 -38.28
N ASN A 403 -14.89 -28.59 -37.19
CA ASN A 403 -15.99 -29.35 -36.61
C ASN A 403 -17.13 -28.48 -36.06
N GLY A 404 -17.34 -27.28 -36.61
CA GLY A 404 -18.47 -26.43 -36.22
C GLY A 404 -18.44 -25.98 -34.74
N GLY A 405 -17.31 -26.03 -34.10
CA GLY A 405 -17.14 -25.69 -32.68
C GLY A 405 -17.37 -26.87 -31.71
N VAL A 406 -17.64 -28.06 -32.18
CA VAL A 406 -17.80 -29.26 -31.34
C VAL A 406 -16.45 -29.91 -31.08
N MET A 407 -16.10 -30.03 -29.80
CA MET A 407 -14.92 -30.78 -29.35
C MET A 407 -15.16 -32.28 -29.54
N VAL A 408 -14.15 -32.99 -30.05
CA VAL A 408 -14.15 -34.47 -30.09
C VAL A 408 -13.61 -35.05 -28.78
N ASP A 409 -13.59 -36.36 -28.65
CA ASP A 409 -12.94 -37.05 -27.54
C ASP A 409 -11.40 -36.80 -27.61
N ALA A 410 -10.78 -36.49 -26.47
CA ALA A 410 -9.42 -36.00 -26.37
C ALA A 410 -8.46 -36.97 -25.66
N ASN A 411 -8.62 -38.27 -25.87
CA ASN A 411 -7.83 -39.29 -25.15
C ASN A 411 -6.46 -39.59 -25.81
N LEU A 412 -5.69 -38.56 -26.22
CA LEU A 412 -4.44 -38.75 -26.96
C LEU A 412 -3.20 -38.91 -26.09
N GLU A 413 -3.13 -38.29 -24.89
CA GLU A 413 -1.94 -38.20 -24.07
C GLU A 413 -2.29 -38.40 -22.57
N PRO A 414 -2.56 -39.65 -22.17
CA PRO A 414 -3.02 -39.94 -20.83
C PRO A 414 -2.00 -39.55 -19.75
N GLU A 415 -0.69 -39.64 -20.04
CA GLU A 415 0.37 -39.23 -19.09
C GLU A 415 0.43 -37.71 -18.89
N LEU A 416 0.24 -36.91 -19.95
CA LEU A 416 0.18 -35.45 -19.85
C LEU A 416 -1.05 -35.04 -19.00
N TRP A 417 -2.23 -35.61 -19.29
CA TRP A 417 -3.44 -35.36 -18.53
C TRP A 417 -3.29 -35.77 -17.06
N ALA A 418 -2.79 -36.98 -16.80
CA ALA A 418 -2.54 -37.44 -15.43
C ALA A 418 -1.56 -36.55 -14.67
N GLY A 419 -0.55 -35.99 -15.35
CA GLY A 419 0.37 -35.04 -14.77
C GLY A 419 -0.29 -33.72 -14.34
N PHE A 420 -1.29 -33.25 -15.09
CA PHE A 420 -2.07 -32.07 -14.72
C PHE A 420 -3.00 -32.38 -13.53
N GLN A 421 -3.62 -33.55 -13.49
CA GLN A 421 -4.45 -33.97 -12.36
C GLN A 421 -3.61 -34.12 -11.07
N ALA A 422 -2.42 -34.71 -11.18
CA ALA A 422 -1.51 -34.92 -10.06
C ALA A 422 -0.97 -33.63 -9.42
N ALA A 423 -0.99 -32.51 -10.17
CA ALA A 423 -0.58 -31.21 -9.64
C ALA A 423 -1.67 -30.54 -8.75
N ALA A 424 -2.94 -30.90 -8.91
CA ALA A 424 -4.04 -30.24 -8.20
C ALA A 424 -3.92 -30.26 -6.66
N PRO A 425 -3.52 -31.36 -5.99
CA PRO A 425 -3.33 -31.36 -4.55
C PRO A 425 -2.22 -30.40 -4.08
N SER A 426 -1.08 -30.34 -4.80
CA SER A 426 0.03 -29.45 -4.46
C SER A 426 -0.34 -27.98 -4.62
N ILE A 427 -1.06 -27.65 -5.70
CA ILE A 427 -1.56 -26.28 -5.93
C ILE A 427 -2.58 -25.90 -4.86
N ALA A 428 -3.48 -26.83 -4.46
CA ALA A 428 -4.45 -26.60 -3.40
C ALA A 428 -3.76 -26.35 -2.05
N GLU A 429 -2.72 -27.14 -1.72
CA GLU A 429 -1.92 -26.94 -0.52
C GLU A 429 -1.22 -25.58 -0.51
N ALA A 430 -0.68 -25.14 -1.66
CA ALA A 430 -0.04 -23.83 -1.79
C ALA A 430 -1.04 -22.68 -1.54
N TYR A 431 -2.24 -22.76 -2.09
CA TYR A 431 -3.31 -21.78 -1.81
C TYR A 431 -3.72 -21.80 -0.32
N GLU A 432 -3.96 -23.00 0.24
CA GLU A 432 -4.34 -23.13 1.66
C GLU A 432 -3.29 -22.48 2.56
N ALA A 433 -2.02 -22.73 2.26
CA ALA A 433 -0.88 -22.17 2.98
C ALA A 433 -0.59 -20.68 2.68
N ARG A 434 -1.36 -20.04 1.79
CA ARG A 434 -1.13 -18.67 1.30
C ARG A 434 0.22 -18.49 0.60
N ASP A 435 0.79 -19.57 0.09
CA ASP A 435 1.97 -19.54 -0.77
C ASP A 435 1.58 -19.39 -2.23
N PHE A 436 0.99 -18.21 -2.53
CA PHE A 436 0.46 -17.91 -3.85
C PHE A 436 1.56 -17.96 -4.93
N ALA A 437 2.79 -17.51 -4.59
CA ALA A 437 3.92 -17.56 -5.49
C ALA A 437 4.28 -18.99 -5.90
N ARG A 438 4.18 -19.96 -4.99
CA ARG A 438 4.34 -21.38 -5.28
C ARG A 438 3.22 -21.87 -6.20
N ALA A 439 1.97 -21.55 -5.89
CA ALA A 439 0.83 -21.91 -6.72
C ALA A 439 0.98 -21.39 -8.15
N MET A 440 1.34 -20.11 -8.33
CA MET A 440 1.55 -19.51 -9.66
C MET A 440 2.70 -20.18 -10.42
N ARG A 441 3.81 -20.51 -9.76
CA ARG A 441 4.92 -21.23 -10.41
C ARG A 441 4.50 -22.61 -10.91
N GLU A 442 3.76 -23.38 -10.08
CA GLU A 442 3.26 -24.70 -10.47
C GLU A 442 2.29 -24.62 -11.63
N ILE A 443 1.34 -23.66 -11.60
CA ILE A 443 0.37 -23.44 -12.68
C ILE A 443 1.08 -23.04 -13.99
N MET A 444 2.07 -22.12 -13.92
CA MET A 444 2.82 -21.71 -15.10
C MET A 444 3.68 -22.82 -15.67
N HIS A 445 4.21 -23.72 -14.82
CA HIS A 445 4.90 -24.91 -15.29
C HIS A 445 3.98 -25.85 -16.08
N LEU A 446 2.73 -26.02 -15.63
CA LEU A 446 1.71 -26.76 -16.40
C LEU A 446 1.41 -26.07 -17.74
N ALA A 447 1.28 -24.75 -17.75
CA ALA A 447 1.08 -23.99 -18.98
C ALA A 447 2.26 -24.13 -19.97
N ASP A 448 3.48 -24.16 -19.47
CA ASP A 448 4.67 -24.41 -20.30
C ASP A 448 4.64 -25.81 -20.91
N ARG A 449 4.27 -26.83 -20.14
CA ARG A 449 4.11 -28.21 -20.63
C ARG A 449 3.04 -28.31 -21.71
N ALA A 450 1.88 -27.68 -21.55
CA ALA A 450 0.82 -27.64 -22.53
C ALA A 450 1.28 -26.96 -23.84
N ASN A 451 1.93 -25.80 -23.73
CA ASN A 451 2.44 -25.09 -24.90
C ASN A 451 3.53 -25.87 -25.65
N ALA A 452 4.44 -26.53 -24.93
CA ALA A 452 5.49 -27.36 -25.51
C ALA A 452 4.88 -28.55 -26.29
N TRP A 453 3.90 -29.23 -25.69
CA TRP A 453 3.19 -30.33 -26.33
C TRP A 453 2.42 -29.88 -27.59
N ILE A 454 1.68 -28.77 -27.52
CA ILE A 454 0.98 -28.21 -28.69
C ILE A 454 1.96 -27.81 -29.80
N ALA A 455 3.12 -27.27 -29.43
CA ALA A 455 4.14 -26.89 -30.38
C ALA A 455 4.78 -28.11 -31.08
N ASP A 456 4.99 -29.20 -30.34
CA ASP A 456 5.52 -30.48 -30.88
C ASP A 456 4.51 -31.11 -31.85
N LYS A 457 3.22 -31.19 -31.47
CA LYS A 457 2.17 -31.69 -32.34
C LYS A 457 1.86 -30.79 -33.55
N ALA A 458 2.19 -29.51 -33.46
CA ALA A 458 2.05 -28.48 -34.50
C ALA A 458 0.74 -28.57 -35.30
N PRO A 459 -0.48 -28.45 -34.71
CA PRO A 459 -1.74 -28.61 -35.36
C PRO A 459 -1.93 -27.72 -36.61
N TRP A 460 -1.28 -26.53 -36.62
CA TRP A 460 -1.28 -25.61 -37.76
C TRP A 460 -0.51 -26.14 -38.99
N ALA A 461 0.49 -26.96 -38.78
CA ALA A 461 1.22 -27.64 -39.85
C ALA A 461 0.46 -28.91 -40.26
N LEU A 462 0.00 -29.70 -39.30
CA LEU A 462 -0.72 -30.94 -39.49
C LEU A 462 -2.03 -30.75 -40.24
N ASN A 463 -2.74 -29.66 -40.02
CA ASN A 463 -3.99 -29.32 -40.72
C ASN A 463 -3.83 -29.11 -42.23
N LYS A 464 -2.61 -28.93 -42.73
CA LYS A 464 -2.29 -28.81 -44.16
C LYS A 464 -2.07 -30.18 -44.81
N VAL A 465 -2.00 -31.24 -44.03
CA VAL A 465 -1.76 -32.60 -44.51
C VAL A 465 -3.11 -33.29 -44.70
N GLU A 466 -3.31 -33.82 -45.90
CA GLU A 466 -4.57 -34.56 -46.26
C GLU A 466 -4.76 -35.78 -45.36
N GLY A 467 -5.98 -35.96 -44.84
CA GLY A 467 -6.35 -37.07 -43.95
C GLY A 467 -5.97 -36.90 -42.48
N LYS A 468 -5.35 -35.75 -42.09
CA LYS A 468 -4.93 -35.47 -40.71
C LYS A 468 -5.92 -34.62 -39.91
N GLN A 469 -7.06 -34.26 -40.47
CA GLN A 469 -8.02 -33.33 -39.84
C GLN A 469 -8.55 -33.85 -38.50
N THR A 470 -8.82 -35.17 -38.39
CA THR A 470 -9.28 -35.79 -37.13
C THR A 470 -8.23 -35.65 -36.02
N GLU A 471 -6.97 -35.94 -36.33
CA GLU A 471 -5.86 -35.81 -35.39
C GLU A 471 -5.71 -34.36 -34.91
N VAL A 472 -5.89 -33.36 -35.80
CA VAL A 472 -5.92 -31.94 -35.45
C VAL A 472 -7.03 -31.63 -34.46
N GLN A 473 -8.25 -32.19 -34.65
CA GLN A 473 -9.37 -31.98 -33.74
C GLN A 473 -9.08 -32.57 -32.35
N GLU A 474 -8.51 -33.78 -32.29
CA GLU A 474 -8.15 -34.44 -31.03
C GLU A 474 -7.07 -33.66 -30.27
N ILE A 475 -6.01 -33.18 -30.97
CA ILE A 475 -4.95 -32.33 -30.36
C ILE A 475 -5.56 -31.06 -29.82
N CYS A 476 -6.41 -30.36 -30.59
CA CYS A 476 -7.03 -29.13 -30.16
C CYS A 476 -8.02 -29.34 -29.00
N ALA A 477 -8.78 -30.44 -29.01
CA ALA A 477 -9.69 -30.79 -27.92
C ALA A 477 -8.91 -31.01 -26.58
N LEU A 478 -7.78 -31.73 -26.63
CA LEU A 478 -6.94 -31.87 -25.45
C LEU A 478 -6.32 -30.51 -25.01
N GLY A 479 -5.84 -29.70 -25.95
CA GLY A 479 -5.34 -28.36 -25.67
C GLY A 479 -6.36 -27.48 -24.93
N ILE A 480 -7.64 -27.52 -25.35
CA ILE A 480 -8.73 -26.79 -24.66
C ILE A 480 -9.01 -27.38 -23.27
N ASN A 481 -8.92 -28.67 -23.07
CA ASN A 481 -9.06 -29.28 -21.74
C ASN A 481 -7.89 -28.89 -20.79
N LEU A 482 -6.66 -28.85 -21.29
CA LEU A 482 -5.52 -28.38 -20.51
C LEU A 482 -5.68 -26.89 -20.14
N PHE A 483 -6.15 -26.06 -21.07
CA PHE A 483 -6.50 -24.67 -20.80
C PHE A 483 -7.58 -24.56 -19.71
N ARG A 484 -8.64 -25.37 -19.80
CA ARG A 484 -9.72 -25.40 -18.80
C ARG A 484 -9.18 -25.71 -17.40
N GLN A 485 -8.25 -26.65 -17.25
CA GLN A 485 -7.63 -26.93 -15.96
C GLN A 485 -6.82 -25.74 -15.41
N LEU A 486 -6.03 -25.07 -16.26
CA LEU A 486 -5.30 -23.87 -15.86
C LEU A 486 -6.27 -22.76 -15.39
N VAL A 487 -7.41 -22.60 -16.08
CA VAL A 487 -8.46 -21.64 -15.68
C VAL A 487 -9.01 -21.98 -14.31
N ILE A 488 -9.31 -23.25 -14.02
CA ILE A 488 -9.80 -23.67 -12.69
C ILE A 488 -8.80 -23.29 -11.59
N PHE A 489 -7.52 -23.56 -11.82
CA PHE A 489 -6.48 -23.26 -10.85
C PHE A 489 -6.22 -21.75 -10.69
N LEU A 490 -6.39 -20.95 -11.75
CA LEU A 490 -6.24 -19.49 -11.74
C LEU A 490 -7.50 -18.75 -11.27
N LYS A 491 -8.67 -19.40 -11.22
CA LYS A 491 -9.95 -18.76 -10.90
C LYS A 491 -9.96 -17.94 -9.61
N PRO A 492 -9.29 -18.35 -8.51
CA PRO A 492 -9.20 -17.52 -7.31
C PRO A 492 -8.47 -16.18 -7.55
N VAL A 493 -7.52 -16.15 -8.45
CA VAL A 493 -6.69 -14.99 -8.76
C VAL A 493 -7.31 -14.12 -9.85
N LEU A 494 -7.86 -14.74 -10.89
CA LEU A 494 -8.33 -14.12 -12.13
C LEU A 494 -9.82 -14.47 -12.39
N PRO A 495 -10.75 -13.92 -11.57
CA PRO A 495 -12.17 -14.28 -11.67
C PRO A 495 -12.83 -13.86 -12.98
N ASN A 496 -12.46 -12.72 -13.59
CA ASN A 496 -13.02 -12.28 -14.87
C ASN A 496 -12.48 -13.10 -16.04
N LEU A 497 -11.17 -13.42 -16.04
CA LEU A 497 -10.61 -14.35 -17.02
C LEU A 497 -11.31 -15.71 -16.94
N ALA A 498 -11.57 -16.21 -15.73
CA ALA A 498 -12.27 -17.47 -15.54
C ALA A 498 -13.72 -17.41 -16.06
N ALA A 499 -14.46 -16.35 -15.74
CA ALA A 499 -15.82 -16.15 -16.24
C ALA A 499 -15.88 -16.06 -17.78
N ALA A 500 -14.95 -15.33 -18.40
CA ALA A 500 -14.84 -15.25 -19.86
C ALA A 500 -14.47 -16.60 -20.49
N ALA A 501 -13.60 -17.37 -19.84
CA ALA A 501 -13.25 -18.72 -20.27
C ALA A 501 -14.44 -19.69 -20.14
N GLU A 502 -15.21 -19.62 -19.05
CA GLU A 502 -16.43 -20.41 -18.86
C GLU A 502 -17.46 -20.10 -19.94
N GLN A 503 -17.62 -18.83 -20.31
CA GLN A 503 -18.50 -18.46 -21.47
C GLN A 503 -17.97 -19.04 -22.77
N PHE A 504 -16.68 -18.92 -23.07
CA PHE A 504 -16.07 -19.52 -24.26
C PHE A 504 -16.25 -21.04 -24.27
N LEU A 505 -15.97 -21.70 -23.16
CA LEU A 505 -16.12 -23.15 -22.99
C LEU A 505 -17.59 -23.62 -22.99
N ASN A 506 -18.55 -22.69 -22.88
CA ASN A 506 -20.00 -22.99 -22.79
C ASN A 506 -20.30 -23.94 -21.62
N VAL A 507 -19.77 -23.66 -20.45
CA VAL A 507 -19.95 -24.45 -19.23
C VAL A 507 -20.55 -23.59 -18.10
N ALA A 508 -21.17 -24.25 -17.13
CA ALA A 508 -21.54 -23.62 -15.85
C ALA A 508 -20.29 -23.18 -15.11
N PRO A 509 -20.42 -22.28 -14.10
CA PRO A 509 -19.29 -21.86 -13.29
C PRO A 509 -18.49 -23.06 -12.76
N LEU A 510 -17.21 -23.11 -13.10
CA LEU A 510 -16.31 -24.20 -12.75
C LEU A 510 -16.04 -24.26 -11.24
N SER A 511 -16.08 -25.44 -10.69
CA SER A 511 -15.65 -25.79 -9.33
C SER A 511 -14.23 -26.36 -9.34
N TRP A 512 -13.61 -26.47 -8.17
CA TRP A 512 -12.28 -27.10 -8.06
C TRP A 512 -12.28 -28.54 -8.61
N ASN A 513 -13.33 -29.33 -8.31
CA ASN A 513 -13.42 -30.74 -8.68
C ASN A 513 -13.54 -30.99 -10.19
N ASP A 514 -13.92 -29.97 -10.95
CA ASP A 514 -14.01 -30.06 -12.41
C ASP A 514 -12.68 -30.32 -13.12
N HIS A 515 -11.54 -30.10 -12.39
CA HIS A 515 -10.22 -30.44 -12.92
C HIS A 515 -10.05 -31.95 -13.20
N ALA A 516 -10.85 -32.79 -12.58
CA ALA A 516 -10.73 -34.25 -12.70
C ALA A 516 -11.39 -34.82 -13.96
N THR A 517 -12.18 -34.03 -14.71
CA THR A 517 -12.97 -34.51 -15.85
C THR A 517 -12.60 -33.79 -17.15
N LEU A 518 -12.66 -34.50 -18.26
CA LEU A 518 -12.51 -33.98 -19.62
C LEU A 518 -13.85 -33.50 -20.17
N LEU A 519 -13.83 -32.46 -20.99
CA LEU A 519 -14.92 -32.14 -21.91
C LEU A 519 -14.74 -32.95 -23.19
N ALA A 520 -15.74 -33.73 -23.57
CA ALA A 520 -15.77 -34.51 -24.82
C ALA A 520 -17.13 -34.35 -25.50
N ASN A 521 -17.17 -34.37 -26.82
CA ASN A 521 -18.38 -34.16 -27.60
C ASN A 521 -19.16 -32.90 -27.17
N HIS A 522 -18.43 -31.81 -26.91
CA HIS A 522 -18.91 -30.60 -26.27
C HIS A 522 -18.84 -29.39 -27.19
N GLN A 523 -19.94 -28.61 -27.25
CA GLN A 523 -20.02 -27.39 -28.06
C GLN A 523 -19.35 -26.21 -27.40
N LEU A 524 -18.34 -25.61 -28.05
CA LEU A 524 -17.75 -24.36 -27.67
C LEU A 524 -18.49 -23.16 -28.27
N ASN A 525 -18.52 -22.04 -27.54
CA ASN A 525 -18.90 -20.74 -28.09
C ASN A 525 -17.76 -20.13 -28.91
N ALA A 526 -18.06 -19.10 -29.69
CA ALA A 526 -17.05 -18.40 -30.50
C ALA A 526 -15.94 -17.85 -29.59
N PHE A 527 -14.67 -18.06 -29.98
CA PHE A 527 -13.52 -17.56 -29.23
C PHE A 527 -13.31 -16.06 -29.47
N THR A 528 -13.22 -15.30 -28.40
CA THR A 528 -12.76 -13.91 -28.39
C THR A 528 -11.50 -13.80 -27.54
N PRO A 529 -10.62 -12.82 -27.80
CA PRO A 529 -9.43 -12.62 -26.96
C PRO A 529 -9.79 -12.45 -25.49
N LEU A 530 -9.32 -13.35 -24.62
CA LEU A 530 -9.67 -13.37 -23.21
C LEU A 530 -8.86 -12.35 -22.39
N MET A 531 -7.69 -11.97 -22.87
CA MET A 531 -6.81 -11.00 -22.22
C MET A 531 -5.88 -10.34 -23.24
N THR A 532 -5.52 -9.10 -23.02
CA THR A 532 -4.64 -8.31 -23.88
C THR A 532 -3.28 -8.05 -23.21
N ARG A 533 -2.27 -7.68 -23.99
CA ARG A 533 -0.96 -7.30 -23.47
C ARG A 533 -1.01 -5.92 -22.83
N ILE A 534 -0.22 -5.74 -21.77
CA ILE A 534 0.07 -4.41 -21.23
C ILE A 534 1.02 -3.69 -22.18
N GLU A 535 0.65 -2.52 -22.63
CA GLU A 535 1.50 -1.63 -23.42
C GLU A 535 2.30 -0.70 -22.47
N PRO A 536 3.61 -0.54 -22.62
CA PRO A 536 4.43 0.32 -21.76
C PRO A 536 3.90 1.76 -21.61
N ALA A 537 3.32 2.32 -22.67
CA ALA A 537 2.72 3.65 -22.64
C ALA A 537 1.60 3.81 -21.59
N LYS A 538 0.87 2.73 -21.25
CA LYS A 538 -0.15 2.76 -20.18
C LYS A 538 0.47 2.89 -18.80
N ILE A 539 1.64 2.31 -18.59
CA ILE A 539 2.40 2.45 -17.33
C ILE A 539 2.90 3.88 -17.18
N GLU A 540 3.44 4.46 -18.23
CA GLU A 540 3.91 5.85 -18.24
C GLU A 540 2.76 6.82 -17.95
N ALA A 541 1.60 6.62 -18.59
CA ALA A 541 0.41 7.42 -18.37
C ALA A 541 -0.10 7.31 -16.93
N MET A 542 -0.12 6.11 -16.34
CA MET A 542 -0.50 5.89 -14.94
C MET A 542 0.44 6.62 -13.97
N ILE A 543 1.75 6.57 -14.21
CA ILE A 543 2.74 7.26 -13.37
C ILE A 543 2.53 8.77 -13.44
N GLU A 544 2.31 9.32 -14.63
CA GLU A 544 2.09 10.75 -14.80
C GLU A 544 0.78 11.22 -14.14
N ALA A 545 -0.33 10.49 -14.35
CA ALA A 545 -1.60 10.75 -13.67
C ALA A 545 -1.45 10.69 -12.14
N SER A 546 -0.63 9.76 -11.61
CA SER A 546 -0.36 9.68 -10.18
C SER A 546 0.35 10.92 -9.62
N LYS A 547 1.19 11.59 -10.40
CA LYS A 547 1.82 12.86 -10.01
C LYS A 547 0.83 14.02 -10.04
N GLU A 548 -0.02 14.09 -11.05
CA GLU A 548 -1.05 15.13 -11.21
C GLU A 548 -2.10 15.05 -10.09
N ASP A 549 -2.58 13.89 -9.76
CA ASP A 549 -3.48 13.63 -8.63
C ASP A 549 -2.93 14.17 -7.30
N LEU A 550 -1.62 14.06 -7.12
CA LEU A 550 -0.94 14.52 -5.92
C LEU A 550 -0.75 16.03 -5.91
N ALA A 551 -0.52 16.63 -7.07
CA ALA A 551 -0.46 18.09 -7.23
C ALA A 551 -1.83 18.74 -6.94
N ALA A 552 -2.91 18.12 -7.40
CA ALA A 552 -4.29 18.57 -7.12
C ALA A 552 -4.70 18.40 -5.64
N SER A 553 -4.12 17.41 -4.94
CA SER A 553 -4.40 17.11 -3.51
C SER A 553 -3.50 17.91 -2.55
N ALA A 554 -2.47 18.59 -3.05
CA ALA A 554 -1.61 19.44 -2.22
C ALA A 554 -2.42 20.64 -1.68
N PRO A 555 -2.23 21.06 -0.41
CA PRO A 555 -2.83 22.28 0.08
C PRO A 555 -2.47 23.41 -0.87
N ALA A 556 -3.45 24.23 -1.27
CA ALA A 556 -3.17 25.44 -2.03
C ALA A 556 -2.08 26.22 -1.31
N ALA A 557 -0.99 26.51 -2.02
CA ALA A 557 0.09 27.31 -1.47
C ALA A 557 -0.52 28.61 -0.91
N PRO A 558 -0.07 29.10 0.26
CA PRO A 558 -0.61 30.33 0.83
C PRO A 558 -0.55 31.41 -0.23
N ALA A 559 -1.66 32.08 -0.46
CA ALA A 559 -1.75 33.22 -1.35
C ALA A 559 -0.90 34.36 -0.78
N GLY A 560 0.39 34.35 -1.10
CA GLY A 560 1.36 35.37 -0.72
C GLY A 560 2.05 35.90 -1.97
N ASN A 561 2.39 37.20 -1.98
CA ASN A 561 3.19 37.82 -3.04
C ASN A 561 4.70 37.59 -2.87
N GLY A 562 5.12 36.60 -2.11
CA GLY A 562 6.53 36.32 -1.81
C GLY A 562 7.27 35.61 -2.94
N GLU A 563 8.61 35.69 -2.94
CA GLU A 563 9.46 35.08 -3.97
C GLU A 563 9.32 33.55 -4.05
N LEU A 564 9.04 32.86 -2.91
CA LEU A 564 8.78 31.42 -2.87
C LEU A 564 7.52 30.96 -3.66
N VAL A 565 6.59 31.89 -3.94
CA VAL A 565 5.42 31.60 -4.80
C VAL A 565 5.81 31.59 -6.27
N LYS A 566 6.76 32.47 -6.63
CA LYS A 566 7.28 32.57 -8.01
C LYS A 566 8.27 31.45 -8.33
N GLU A 567 9.08 31.08 -7.36
CA GLU A 567 10.11 30.06 -7.46
C GLU A 567 10.04 29.14 -6.21
N PRO A 568 9.25 28.04 -6.25
CA PRO A 568 9.08 27.13 -5.13
C PRO A 568 10.40 26.44 -4.72
N LEU A 569 10.47 26.02 -3.46
CA LEU A 569 11.60 25.23 -2.95
C LEU A 569 11.80 23.97 -3.82
N ALA A 570 13.05 23.70 -4.15
CA ALA A 570 13.46 22.43 -4.77
C ALA A 570 13.18 21.23 -3.83
N PRO A 571 13.12 20.01 -4.35
CA PRO A 571 12.99 18.82 -3.51
C PRO A 571 14.04 18.73 -2.41
N GLU A 572 13.66 18.19 -1.27
CA GLU A 572 14.57 17.96 -0.15
C GLU A 572 15.77 17.11 -0.57
N ILE A 573 16.95 17.49 -0.12
CA ILE A 573 18.19 16.73 -0.28
C ILE A 573 18.72 16.34 1.10
N ASN A 574 19.42 15.20 1.17
CA ASN A 574 20.14 14.81 2.38
C ASN A 574 21.44 15.61 2.52
N PHE A 575 22.04 15.55 3.72
CA PHE A 575 23.29 16.26 4.01
C PHE A 575 24.45 15.84 3.08
N ASP A 576 24.53 14.57 2.70
CA ASP A 576 25.60 14.07 1.82
C ASP A 576 25.52 14.66 0.41
N ALA A 577 24.29 14.85 -0.11
CA ALA A 577 24.07 15.50 -1.39
C ALA A 577 24.49 16.97 -1.36
N PHE A 578 24.23 17.69 -0.25
CA PHE A 578 24.71 19.06 -0.06
C PHE A 578 26.22 19.09 0.14
N ALA A 579 26.78 18.20 0.95
CA ALA A 579 28.22 18.12 1.23
C ALA A 579 29.06 17.75 0.00
N ALA A 580 28.43 17.13 -1.03
CA ALA A 580 29.06 16.86 -2.29
C ALA A 580 29.35 18.12 -3.13
N VAL A 581 28.66 19.22 -2.84
CA VAL A 581 28.92 20.52 -3.48
C VAL A 581 30.04 21.26 -2.73
N ASP A 582 31.15 21.55 -3.40
CA ASP A 582 32.25 22.32 -2.81
C ASP A 582 32.07 23.83 -3.07
N LEU A 583 31.49 24.52 -2.08
CA LEU A 583 31.32 25.97 -2.10
C LEU A 583 32.51 26.65 -1.50
N ARG A 584 33.13 27.65 -2.19
CA ARG A 584 34.28 28.41 -1.73
C ARG A 584 34.02 29.88 -1.84
N ILE A 585 34.73 30.65 -0.98
CA ILE A 585 34.88 32.09 -1.14
C ILE A 585 35.92 32.35 -2.23
N ALA A 586 35.61 33.18 -3.20
CA ALA A 586 36.53 33.60 -4.25
C ALA A 586 36.60 35.12 -4.33
N LEU A 587 37.80 35.65 -4.56
CA LEU A 587 38.00 37.06 -4.86
C LEU A 587 37.91 37.24 -6.39
N ILE A 588 37.08 38.16 -6.84
CA ILE A 588 37.06 38.58 -8.24
C ILE A 588 38.28 39.49 -8.47
N GLU A 589 39.35 38.90 -8.98
CA GLU A 589 40.59 39.64 -9.25
C GLU A 589 40.47 40.49 -10.51
N LYS A 590 39.75 39.97 -11.55
CA LYS A 590 39.51 40.67 -12.81
C LYS A 590 38.12 40.34 -13.34
N ALA A 591 37.47 41.33 -13.90
CA ALA A 591 36.17 41.16 -14.58
C ALA A 591 36.21 41.88 -15.95
N GLU A 592 35.95 41.15 -17.04
CA GLU A 592 36.13 41.64 -18.40
C GLU A 592 34.87 41.40 -19.24
N LEU A 593 34.62 42.34 -20.14
CA LEU A 593 33.62 42.16 -21.22
C LEU A 593 34.12 41.08 -22.20
N VAL A 594 33.21 40.18 -22.60
CA VAL A 594 33.52 39.16 -23.60
C VAL A 594 33.07 39.67 -24.98
N GLU A 595 34.06 39.85 -25.87
CA GLU A 595 33.77 40.32 -27.25
C GLU A 595 32.89 39.31 -27.98
N GLY A 596 31.79 39.77 -28.57
CA GLY A 596 30.82 38.93 -29.26
C GLY A 596 29.90 38.12 -28.34
N ALA A 597 29.83 38.44 -27.04
CA ALA A 597 28.86 37.89 -26.11
C ALA A 597 27.92 39.00 -25.53
N ASP A 598 26.62 38.76 -25.68
CA ASP A 598 25.62 39.77 -25.23
C ASP A 598 25.35 39.68 -23.71
N LYS A 599 25.53 38.51 -23.10
CA LYS A 599 25.12 38.22 -21.70
C LYS A 599 26.27 37.90 -20.77
N LEU A 600 27.49 37.63 -21.28
CA LEU A 600 28.59 37.09 -20.49
C LEU A 600 29.60 38.15 -20.05
N LEU A 601 30.05 38.02 -18.82
CA LEU A 601 31.32 38.56 -18.33
C LEU A 601 32.29 37.39 -18.09
N ARG A 602 33.57 37.65 -18.32
CA ARG A 602 34.65 36.77 -17.94
C ARG A 602 35.21 37.23 -16.58
N LEU A 603 35.21 36.36 -15.60
CA LEU A 603 35.71 36.58 -14.28
C LEU A 603 36.98 35.78 -14.06
N THR A 604 38.05 36.40 -13.59
CA THR A 604 39.20 35.71 -13.04
C THR A 604 39.05 35.71 -11.53
N LEU A 605 38.88 34.51 -10.96
CA LEU A 605 38.63 34.29 -9.56
C LEU A 605 39.91 33.80 -8.87
N ASP A 606 40.32 34.45 -7.82
CA ASP A 606 41.35 33.96 -6.89
C ASP A 606 40.65 33.15 -5.76
N ILE A 607 41.02 31.90 -5.59
CA ILE A 607 40.50 31.00 -4.56
C ILE A 607 41.57 30.64 -3.52
N GLY A 608 42.56 31.52 -3.33
CA GLY A 608 43.67 31.38 -2.40
C GLY A 608 44.92 30.89 -3.12
N ASP A 609 45.08 29.61 -3.31
CA ASP A 609 46.28 29.01 -3.92
C ASP A 609 46.16 28.77 -5.44
N ALA A 610 45.01 29.13 -6.04
CA ALA A 610 44.77 28.93 -7.46
C ALA A 610 43.80 29.97 -8.06
N LYS A 611 43.96 30.20 -9.36
CA LYS A 611 43.04 31.06 -10.12
C LYS A 611 42.12 30.20 -10.98
N ARG A 612 40.87 30.68 -11.16
CA ARG A 612 39.85 30.06 -12.00
C ARG A 612 39.25 31.06 -12.96
N ASN A 613 38.98 30.61 -14.18
CA ASN A 613 38.33 31.43 -15.19
C ASN A 613 36.85 31.02 -15.28
N VAL A 614 35.94 31.96 -15.08
CA VAL A 614 34.49 31.68 -15.10
C VAL A 614 33.79 32.63 -16.05
N PHE A 615 32.94 32.09 -16.94
CA PHE A 615 32.04 32.89 -17.76
C PHE A 615 30.65 32.92 -17.09
N SER A 616 30.22 34.11 -16.69
CA SER A 616 28.96 34.31 -15.97
C SER A 616 27.99 35.21 -16.73
N GLY A 617 26.71 34.84 -16.76
CA GLY A 617 25.63 35.54 -17.47
C GLY A 617 25.11 36.81 -16.79
N ILE A 618 25.97 37.63 -16.21
CA ILE A 618 25.64 38.75 -15.34
C ILE A 618 25.89 40.13 -15.98
N LYS A 619 26.24 40.18 -17.26
CA LYS A 619 26.57 41.46 -17.96
C LYS A 619 25.46 42.49 -17.86
N SER A 620 24.20 42.09 -17.93
CA SER A 620 23.06 43.02 -17.85
C SER A 620 22.94 43.74 -16.53
N ALA A 621 23.26 43.01 -15.42
CA ALA A 621 23.22 43.54 -14.06
C ALA A 621 24.53 44.32 -13.69
N TYR A 622 25.63 43.99 -14.35
CA TYR A 622 26.93 44.61 -14.14
C TYR A 622 27.51 45.12 -15.48
N PRO A 623 26.93 46.21 -16.04
CA PRO A 623 27.38 46.76 -17.31
C PRO A 623 28.80 47.35 -17.26
N ASP A 624 29.25 47.77 -16.08
CA ASP A 624 30.61 48.14 -15.80
C ASP A 624 31.29 47.05 -14.93
N PRO A 625 32.01 46.10 -15.56
CA PRO A 625 32.59 44.99 -14.84
C PRO A 625 33.69 45.38 -13.85
N SER A 626 34.34 46.54 -14.02
CA SER A 626 35.39 46.97 -13.10
C SER A 626 34.90 47.14 -11.65
N LYS A 627 33.62 47.37 -11.44
CA LYS A 627 32.99 47.44 -10.12
C LYS A 627 32.89 46.09 -9.37
N LEU A 628 33.16 45.00 -10.06
CA LEU A 628 33.21 43.66 -9.47
C LEU A 628 34.62 43.32 -8.97
N GLU A 629 35.63 43.96 -9.49
CA GLU A 629 37.02 43.71 -9.11
C GLU A 629 37.25 44.07 -7.61
N GLY A 630 37.95 43.21 -6.89
CA GLY A 630 38.17 43.33 -5.47
C GLY A 630 37.01 42.82 -4.58
N ARG A 631 35.89 42.40 -5.15
CA ARG A 631 34.77 41.81 -4.38
C ARG A 631 34.98 40.35 -4.10
N LEU A 632 34.59 39.91 -2.90
CA LEU A 632 34.45 38.51 -2.55
C LEU A 632 33.07 37.99 -3.01
N THR A 633 33.04 36.78 -3.51
CA THR A 633 31.80 36.12 -3.93
C THR A 633 31.81 34.61 -3.59
N LEU A 634 30.64 33.99 -3.60
CA LEU A 634 30.51 32.52 -3.45
C LEU A 634 30.71 31.85 -4.79
N TYR A 635 31.44 30.76 -4.78
CA TYR A 635 31.85 30.03 -5.96
C TYR A 635 31.70 28.51 -5.78
N VAL A 636 31.09 27.82 -6.75
CA VAL A 636 31.01 26.37 -6.80
C VAL A 636 32.29 25.84 -7.48
N ALA A 637 33.16 25.24 -6.67
CA ALA A 637 34.53 24.90 -7.07
C ALA A 637 34.68 23.56 -7.76
N ASN A 638 33.76 22.61 -7.50
CA ASN A 638 33.86 21.24 -8.00
C ASN A 638 32.92 20.92 -9.20
N LEU A 639 32.38 21.93 -9.87
CA LEU A 639 31.71 21.72 -11.13
C LEU A 639 32.74 21.35 -12.22
N ALA A 640 32.40 20.34 -13.03
CA ALA A 640 33.22 19.96 -14.18
C ALA A 640 33.42 21.15 -15.13
N PRO A 641 34.66 21.43 -15.58
CA PRO A 641 34.95 22.52 -16.50
C PRO A 641 34.14 22.40 -17.79
N ARG A 642 33.50 23.49 -18.22
CA ARG A 642 32.67 23.54 -19.41
C ARG A 642 33.39 24.31 -20.55
N LYS A 643 33.58 23.67 -21.67
CA LYS A 643 34.11 24.31 -22.90
C LYS A 643 32.98 25.16 -23.52
N MET A 644 33.19 26.45 -23.62
CA MET A 644 32.30 27.42 -24.22
C MET A 644 32.93 28.01 -25.49
N LYS A 645 32.12 28.74 -26.29
CA LYS A 645 32.63 29.43 -27.51
C LYS A 645 33.81 30.37 -27.22
N PHE A 646 33.86 30.95 -26.03
CA PHE A 646 34.79 31.99 -25.62
C PHE A 646 35.95 31.48 -24.74
N GLY A 647 35.97 30.19 -24.41
CA GLY A 647 37.01 29.58 -23.57
C GLY A 647 36.47 28.52 -22.61
N LEU A 648 37.30 28.11 -21.66
CA LEU A 648 36.94 27.15 -20.61
C LEU A 648 36.39 27.89 -19.40
N SER A 649 35.19 27.51 -18.92
CA SER A 649 34.62 27.96 -17.67
C SER A 649 34.83 26.89 -16.60
N GLU A 650 35.50 27.26 -15.49
CA GLU A 650 35.95 26.35 -14.42
C GLU A 650 35.13 26.57 -13.16
N GLY A 651 33.83 26.27 -13.18
CA GLY A 651 32.92 26.45 -12.06
C GLY A 651 31.86 27.53 -12.29
N MET A 652 31.23 27.97 -11.23
CA MET A 652 30.11 28.94 -11.29
C MET A 652 30.10 29.85 -10.07
N VAL A 653 29.88 31.17 -10.26
CA VAL A 653 29.59 32.10 -9.18
C VAL A 653 28.11 32.05 -8.84
N LEU A 654 27.77 32.19 -7.55
CA LEU A 654 26.39 32.17 -7.09
C LEU A 654 25.78 33.57 -7.10
N ALA A 655 24.56 33.64 -7.61
CA ALA A 655 23.79 34.88 -7.64
C ALA A 655 22.32 34.58 -7.35
N ALA A 656 21.61 35.54 -6.77
CA ALA A 656 20.18 35.54 -6.56
C ALA A 656 19.49 36.50 -7.53
N GLY A 657 18.21 36.27 -7.80
CA GLY A 657 17.34 37.14 -8.58
C GLY A 657 16.76 36.52 -9.84
N PRO A 658 15.69 37.11 -10.39
CA PRO A 658 14.92 36.53 -11.51
C PRO A 658 15.64 36.58 -12.86
N GLY A 659 16.81 37.22 -12.94
CA GLY A 659 17.58 37.34 -14.18
C GLY A 659 17.66 38.74 -14.76
N CYS A 660 18.29 38.87 -15.93
CA CYS A 660 18.51 40.15 -16.64
C CYS A 660 19.23 41.20 -15.78
N SER A 661 18.62 42.34 -15.52
CA SER A 661 19.17 43.42 -14.71
C SER A 661 19.05 43.20 -13.21
N GLU A 662 18.25 42.22 -12.77
CA GLU A 662 17.97 41.89 -11.37
C GLU A 662 18.71 40.62 -10.96
N ILE A 663 20.04 40.67 -11.07
CA ILE A 663 20.96 39.60 -10.64
C ILE A 663 21.89 40.17 -9.57
N TYR A 664 21.94 39.53 -8.41
CA TYR A 664 22.70 39.97 -7.26
C TYR A 664 23.73 38.90 -6.89
N LEU A 665 25.02 39.18 -7.12
CA LEU A 665 26.09 38.28 -6.70
C LEU A 665 26.12 38.17 -5.16
N LEU A 666 26.16 36.94 -4.67
CA LEU A 666 26.26 36.67 -3.25
C LEU A 666 27.68 37.01 -2.76
N SER A 667 27.76 37.77 -1.67
CA SER A 667 29.03 38.15 -1.05
C SER A 667 29.04 37.73 0.42
N PRO A 668 30.18 37.26 0.97
CA PRO A 668 30.30 36.94 2.36
C PRO A 668 30.47 38.25 3.19
N ASP A 669 30.33 38.15 4.51
CA ASP A 669 30.63 39.21 5.44
C ASP A 669 32.14 39.61 5.47
N ALA A 670 32.41 40.78 6.01
CA ALA A 670 33.77 41.30 6.15
C ALA A 670 34.63 40.35 7.00
N GLY A 671 35.83 40.06 6.52
CA GLY A 671 36.80 39.17 7.19
C GLY A 671 36.90 37.78 6.55
N ALA A 672 36.00 37.39 5.63
CA ALA A 672 36.16 36.18 4.85
C ALA A 672 37.39 36.28 3.93
N LYS A 673 38.00 35.13 3.65
CA LYS A 673 39.23 35.04 2.83
C LYS A 673 39.00 34.11 1.63
N PRO A 674 39.67 34.39 0.49
CA PRO A 674 39.64 33.48 -0.67
C PRO A 674 40.08 32.05 -0.28
N GLY A 675 39.41 31.04 -0.84
CA GLY A 675 39.65 29.62 -0.57
C GLY A 675 38.90 29.03 0.63
N GLN A 676 38.35 29.85 1.53
CA GLN A 676 37.56 29.33 2.65
C GLN A 676 36.35 28.56 2.14
N ARG A 677 36.10 27.38 2.73
CA ARG A 677 34.94 26.54 2.42
C ARG A 677 33.69 27.08 3.13
N VAL A 678 32.58 27.12 2.41
CA VAL A 678 31.24 27.39 2.95
C VAL A 678 30.65 26.06 3.41
N MET A 679 30.19 25.99 4.65
CA MET A 679 29.68 24.75 5.27
C MET A 679 28.23 24.95 5.71
#